data_72b8d64201ffc032a1c743d3153c0482
#
_entry.id   72b8d64201ffc032a1c743d3153c0482
#
_cell.length_a   1.000
_cell.length_b   1.000
_cell.length_c   1.000
_cell.angle_alpha   90.00
_cell.angle_beta   90.00
_cell.angle_gamma   90.00
#
_symmetry.space_group_name_H-M   'P 1'
#
loop_
_entity.id
_entity.type
_entity.pdbx_description
1 polymer ?
#
loop_
_entity_poly.entity_id
_entity_poly.type
_entity_poly.pdbx_seq_one_letter_code
_entity_poly.pdbx_strand_id
1 'polypeptide(L)'
;MINILFLMPHASTGGMPQFTLKRIESLIKHSNDFNIFVIEYSNISDIYTVQKEKIKNLIKPENFFTLYEDKTELLNIIKENKIDIIHSEEILEGYDGYGKISDNILNELYSKNRTWKIIETCHNIWFNPDNSKKFNPDVYAFCTPWHLNTFSNMNSKKDVIQYPIESKIPTNEQKIEAKNKLGFDLTKKHVINIGLWTPGKNQKEGIDIARSLEITNPEIQFHFIGNQAINFKEYWGPIMENIPSNVKVWGERSDIEDFLNAADVFMFNSTWECNPIVLKEAISHGLSILSRNLPQYMNMFNDYIVDINDDIILTKYKLIKLTQYPKKYEIKDELQKFENSLINLYKNILNIPIIEQKSIKPKIKIIHNFILNPYVEILGDNDNNDKYKIEFYDEKNKCHYSETLPINHWVKLNRQYYTKWNIKIWENDNLIYNYILNLKDKRVYISFESKSLGDTLAWMPYVKEFKDKHQCNLIVSTFMNHLFKDTYQDIEFVEPGQVVNNIYAMYKIGWFYKDNNEFDEYRNPNDFKKQPMQKTATDILGLQYKEMKPILKIPNVEKSRKVGIAIHATAQAKYWNNPQAWQEVINYLNSLGYDPILYSKENNGYMGNFHPQGVIKFESGSLESLIKDLATCQFFIGIGSGLSWLAWSIGIPVILISGFSDIYTETQSNTYRIINKNVCHGCFNRHRLNASDWNWCPDHKNTERQFECTKTINSNMVIDQINRIIQKK
;
A
#
# COMPACT_ATOMS: atom_id res chain seq x y z
N MET A 1 -6.69 42.79 -8.73
CA MET A 1 -5.50 42.20 -8.08
C MET A 1 -5.52 42.64 -6.64
N ILE A 2 -5.43 41.71 -5.69
CA ILE A 2 -5.48 41.99 -4.24
C ILE A 2 -4.05 42.15 -3.76
N ASN A 3 -3.72 43.26 -3.12
CA ASN A 3 -2.42 43.53 -2.54
C ASN A 3 -2.37 43.00 -1.10
N ILE A 4 -1.56 41.94 -0.88
CA ILE A 4 -1.41 41.30 0.43
C ILE A 4 -0.03 41.63 0.99
N LEU A 5 0.01 42.16 2.21
CA LEU A 5 1.22 42.35 2.96
C LEU A 5 1.37 41.32 4.06
N PHE A 6 2.39 40.48 3.98
CA PHE A 6 2.84 39.62 5.07
C PHE A 6 3.71 40.47 6.02
N LEU A 7 3.24 40.65 7.21
CA LEU A 7 3.95 41.38 8.27
C LEU A 7 4.51 40.35 9.26
N MET A 8 5.83 40.18 9.29
CA MET A 8 6.46 39.12 10.06
C MET A 8 7.61 39.65 10.92
N PRO A 9 7.81 39.09 12.14
CA PRO A 9 8.94 39.48 12.98
C PRO A 9 10.27 39.25 12.31
N HIS A 10 10.44 38.09 11.68
CA HIS A 10 11.65 37.70 10.98
C HIS A 10 11.36 36.74 9.86
N ALA A 11 12.18 36.75 8.82
CA ALA A 11 12.17 35.83 7.69
C ALA A 11 13.32 34.81 7.73
N SER A 12 13.92 34.60 8.91
CA SER A 12 15.03 33.67 9.12
C SER A 12 14.56 32.21 9.04
N THR A 13 15.32 31.28 9.58
CA THR A 13 14.96 29.87 9.63
C THR A 13 13.92 29.58 10.72
N GLY A 14 13.00 28.64 10.50
CA GLY A 14 12.03 28.21 11.50
C GLY A 14 10.64 27.93 10.93
N GLY A 15 9.74 27.48 11.80
CA GLY A 15 8.39 27.09 11.39
C GLY A 15 7.54 28.23 10.84
N MET A 16 7.55 29.40 11.48
CA MET A 16 6.76 30.53 11.02
C MET A 16 7.23 31.05 9.65
N PRO A 17 8.54 31.34 9.41
CA PRO A 17 9.01 31.72 8.08
C PRO A 17 8.77 30.65 7.03
N GLN A 18 8.87 29.37 7.37
CA GLN A 18 8.57 28.26 6.45
C GLN A 18 7.09 28.23 6.07
N PHE A 19 6.20 28.52 7.02
CA PHE A 19 4.76 28.57 6.72
C PHE A 19 4.41 29.79 5.84
N THR A 20 5.01 30.95 6.12
CA THR A 20 4.85 32.14 5.28
C THR A 20 5.35 31.87 3.85
N LEU A 21 6.52 31.26 3.71
CA LEU A 21 7.04 30.84 2.40
C LEU A 21 6.02 29.95 1.66
N LYS A 22 5.44 28.95 2.33
CA LYS A 22 4.44 28.05 1.73
C LYS A 22 3.17 28.81 1.30
N ARG A 23 2.71 29.80 2.07
CA ARG A 23 1.60 30.68 1.68
C ARG A 23 1.93 31.47 0.42
N ILE A 24 3.11 32.08 0.38
CA ILE A 24 3.58 32.86 -0.77
C ILE A 24 3.69 31.98 -2.01
N GLU A 25 4.32 30.79 -1.93
CA GLU A 25 4.41 29.83 -3.02
C GLU A 25 3.03 29.46 -3.60
N SER A 26 2.04 29.28 -2.75
CA SER A 26 0.68 28.97 -3.16
C SER A 26 -0.03 30.15 -3.83
N LEU A 27 0.16 31.37 -3.32
CA LEU A 27 -0.48 32.57 -3.88
C LEU A 27 0.12 33.03 -5.22
N ILE A 28 1.42 32.83 -5.42
CA ILE A 28 2.10 33.19 -6.69
C ILE A 28 1.54 32.39 -7.86
N LYS A 29 1.10 31.15 -7.66
CA LYS A 29 0.41 30.36 -8.68
C LYS A 29 -0.84 31.08 -9.22
N HIS A 30 -1.38 32.03 -8.44
CA HIS A 30 -2.54 32.87 -8.75
C HIS A 30 -2.14 34.36 -8.89
N SER A 31 -1.01 34.63 -9.53
CA SER A 31 -0.43 35.98 -9.69
C SER A 31 -1.33 36.99 -10.40
N ASN A 32 -2.34 36.54 -11.13
CA ASN A 32 -3.35 37.43 -11.70
C ASN A 32 -4.35 37.98 -10.66
N ASP A 33 -4.52 37.26 -9.54
CA ASP A 33 -5.43 37.63 -8.47
C ASP A 33 -4.72 38.37 -7.33
N PHE A 34 -3.44 38.02 -7.04
CA PHE A 34 -2.72 38.48 -5.86
C PHE A 34 -1.37 39.12 -6.21
N ASN A 35 -1.05 40.22 -5.50
CA ASN A 35 0.26 40.85 -5.49
C ASN A 35 0.80 40.83 -4.04
N ILE A 36 2.01 40.31 -3.86
CA ILE A 36 2.55 39.99 -2.55
C ILE A 36 3.61 40.98 -2.14
N PHE A 37 3.48 41.49 -0.91
CA PHE A 37 4.44 42.34 -0.21
C PHE A 37 4.85 41.68 1.10
N VAL A 38 6.09 41.84 1.51
CA VAL A 38 6.62 41.31 2.76
C VAL A 38 7.34 42.41 3.54
N ILE A 39 7.03 42.55 4.83
CA ILE A 39 7.77 43.35 5.76
C ILE A 39 8.35 42.48 6.86
N GLU A 40 9.66 42.52 7.03
CA GLU A 40 10.37 41.98 8.19
C GLU A 40 10.68 43.14 9.16
N TYR A 41 10.17 43.02 10.40
CA TYR A 41 10.24 44.16 11.34
C TYR A 41 11.20 43.96 12.52
N SER A 42 11.88 42.82 12.65
CA SER A 42 12.89 42.58 13.69
C SER A 42 14.18 42.04 13.11
N ASN A 43 15.31 42.59 13.52
CA ASN A 43 16.61 42.05 13.16
C ASN A 43 17.02 40.96 14.16
N ILE A 44 16.63 39.72 13.94
CA ILE A 44 16.99 38.60 14.82
C ILE A 44 18.33 38.00 14.51
N SER A 45 18.73 37.90 13.23
CA SER A 45 20.04 37.41 12.81
C SER A 45 20.19 37.44 11.29
N ASP A 46 21.29 37.98 10.79
CA ASP A 46 21.69 37.83 9.37
C ASP A 46 22.37 36.51 9.08
N ILE A 47 22.58 35.64 10.08
CA ILE A 47 23.33 34.39 9.94
C ILE A 47 22.43 33.26 9.40
N TYR A 48 21.12 33.32 9.64
CA TYR A 48 20.18 32.22 9.34
C TYR A 48 19.03 32.73 8.47
N THR A 49 19.27 32.91 7.17
CA THR A 49 18.35 33.61 6.26
C THR A 49 17.77 32.70 5.15
N VAL A 50 17.68 31.39 5.37
CA VAL A 50 17.30 30.45 4.34
C VAL A 50 15.93 30.77 3.73
N GLN A 51 14.91 31.02 4.55
CA GLN A 51 13.57 31.36 4.07
C GLN A 51 13.52 32.77 3.48
N LYS A 52 14.28 33.71 4.03
CA LYS A 52 14.38 35.08 3.51
C LYS A 52 14.80 35.13 2.05
N GLU A 53 15.88 34.41 1.71
CA GLU A 53 16.38 34.37 0.35
C GLU A 53 15.36 33.66 -0.60
N LYS A 54 14.71 32.60 -0.14
CA LYS A 54 13.67 31.93 -0.92
C LYS A 54 12.47 32.87 -1.16
N ILE A 55 12.01 33.61 -0.15
CA ILE A 55 10.92 34.57 -0.28
C ILE A 55 11.28 35.68 -1.26
N LYS A 56 12.50 36.28 -1.12
CA LYS A 56 12.98 37.34 -2.00
C LYS A 56 13.04 36.90 -3.48
N ASN A 57 13.39 35.65 -3.73
CA ASN A 57 13.45 35.10 -5.08
C ASN A 57 12.07 34.85 -5.70
N LEU A 58 11.01 34.80 -4.89
CA LEU A 58 9.63 34.55 -5.34
C LEU A 58 8.84 35.83 -5.63
N ILE A 59 9.16 36.93 -4.99
CA ILE A 59 8.43 38.20 -5.12
C ILE A 59 9.31 39.24 -5.81
N LYS A 60 8.72 40.36 -6.22
CA LYS A 60 9.49 41.47 -6.80
C LYS A 60 10.42 42.05 -5.73
N PRO A 61 11.68 42.39 -6.05
CA PRO A 61 12.64 42.92 -5.09
C PRO A 61 12.13 44.17 -4.34
N GLU A 62 11.39 45.03 -5.03
CA GLU A 62 10.78 46.25 -4.45
C GLU A 62 9.64 45.99 -3.47
N ASN A 63 9.12 44.75 -3.42
CA ASN A 63 8.03 44.37 -2.53
C ASN A 63 8.53 43.77 -1.19
N PHE A 64 9.85 43.65 -1.00
CA PHE A 64 10.43 43.17 0.25
C PHE A 64 11.06 44.32 1.04
N PHE A 65 10.52 44.61 2.22
CA PHE A 65 10.98 45.68 3.07
C PHE A 65 11.54 45.17 4.40
N THR A 66 12.48 45.92 4.98
CA THR A 66 13.03 45.66 6.31
C THR A 66 12.87 46.91 7.18
N LEU A 67 12.18 46.78 8.29
CA LEU A 67 11.89 47.89 9.22
C LEU A 67 12.47 47.57 10.62
N TYR A 68 13.81 47.49 10.71
CA TYR A 68 14.42 47.08 11.97
C TYR A 68 14.47 48.22 13.01
N GLU A 69 14.78 49.42 12.57
CA GLU A 69 14.96 50.59 13.44
C GLU A 69 13.74 51.49 13.47
N ASP A 70 13.32 51.96 12.28
CA ASP A 70 12.15 52.84 12.16
C ASP A 70 10.92 52.09 11.64
N LYS A 71 9.97 51.85 12.52
CA LYS A 71 8.69 51.23 12.22
C LYS A 71 7.58 52.22 11.85
N THR A 72 7.84 53.53 11.90
CA THR A 72 6.88 54.54 11.49
C THR A 72 6.59 54.50 10.00
N GLU A 73 7.53 54.01 9.20
CA GLU A 73 7.36 53.78 7.75
C GLU A 73 6.32 52.71 7.40
N LEU A 74 5.96 51.82 8.35
CA LEU A 74 4.98 50.76 8.11
C LEU A 74 3.68 51.30 7.50
N LEU A 75 3.16 52.38 8.07
CA LEU A 75 1.90 52.98 7.62
C LEU A 75 2.02 53.65 6.25
N ASN A 76 3.17 54.25 5.93
CA ASN A 76 3.44 54.82 4.63
C ASN A 76 3.50 53.71 3.54
N ILE A 77 4.23 52.65 3.80
CA ILE A 77 4.32 51.50 2.87
C ILE A 77 2.92 50.89 2.58
N ILE A 78 2.08 50.76 3.61
CA ILE A 78 0.70 50.27 3.48
C ILE A 78 -0.12 51.19 2.55
N LYS A 79 -0.04 52.50 2.75
CA LYS A 79 -0.81 53.49 1.98
C LYS A 79 -0.30 53.62 0.55
N GLU A 80 1.00 53.75 0.34
CA GLU A 80 1.64 53.92 -0.98
C GLU A 80 1.43 52.70 -1.89
N ASN A 81 1.50 51.50 -1.33
CA ASN A 81 1.31 50.24 -2.08
C ASN A 81 -0.17 49.82 -2.10
N LYS A 82 -1.10 50.63 -1.58
CA LYS A 82 -2.54 50.34 -1.56
C LYS A 82 -2.84 48.91 -1.08
N ILE A 83 -2.28 48.57 0.08
CA ILE A 83 -2.45 47.24 0.68
C ILE A 83 -3.92 47.02 1.03
N ASP A 84 -4.48 45.92 0.56
CA ASP A 84 -5.87 45.52 0.85
C ASP A 84 -5.95 44.64 2.10
N ILE A 85 -4.94 43.79 2.30
CA ILE A 85 -4.90 42.86 3.44
C ILE A 85 -3.50 42.87 4.07
N ILE A 86 -3.45 43.02 5.37
CA ILE A 86 -2.28 42.81 6.21
C ILE A 86 -2.44 41.44 6.86
N HIS A 87 -1.56 40.50 6.56
CA HIS A 87 -1.50 39.23 7.25
C HIS A 87 -0.29 39.22 8.18
N SER A 88 -0.55 39.45 9.46
CA SER A 88 0.49 39.35 10.48
C SER A 88 0.75 37.88 10.85
N GLU A 89 2.02 37.50 10.84
CA GLU A 89 2.47 36.14 11.17
C GLU A 89 2.72 35.95 12.69
N GLU A 90 2.26 36.90 13.51
CA GLU A 90 2.16 36.81 14.96
C GLU A 90 1.03 37.72 15.45
N ILE A 91 0.58 37.52 16.69
CA ILE A 91 -0.30 38.45 17.37
C ILE A 91 0.52 39.71 17.75
N LEU A 92 0.25 40.83 17.10
CA LEU A 92 1.06 42.05 17.26
C LEU A 92 0.99 42.66 18.65
N GLU A 93 -0.18 42.58 19.30
CA GLU A 93 -0.37 43.01 20.67
C GLU A 93 0.22 41.98 21.64
N GLY A 94 1.13 42.40 22.50
CA GLY A 94 1.75 41.53 23.49
C GLY A 94 2.92 40.72 22.99
N TYR A 95 3.36 40.92 21.74
CA TYR A 95 4.61 40.36 21.27
C TYR A 95 5.80 41.06 21.94
N ASP A 96 6.37 40.43 22.96
CA ASP A 96 7.53 40.93 23.70
C ASP A 96 8.88 40.57 23.06
N GLY A 97 8.86 39.99 21.84
CA GLY A 97 10.04 39.63 21.09
C GLY A 97 10.81 40.84 20.54
N TYR A 98 11.92 40.58 19.92
CA TYR A 98 12.74 41.59 19.28
C TYR A 98 11.92 42.42 18.29
N GLY A 99 11.86 43.74 18.54
CA GLY A 99 11.27 44.68 17.59
C GLY A 99 9.77 44.94 17.74
N LYS A 100 9.26 45.04 18.97
CA LYS A 100 7.87 45.41 19.28
C LYS A 100 7.39 46.61 18.46
N ILE A 101 6.21 46.49 17.84
CA ILE A 101 5.49 47.64 17.23
C ILE A 101 4.84 48.44 18.32
N SER A 102 5.04 49.78 18.32
CA SER A 102 4.54 50.64 19.37
C SER A 102 3.01 50.79 19.34
N ASP A 103 2.40 51.01 20.50
CA ASP A 103 0.96 51.22 20.63
C ASP A 103 0.44 52.38 19.75
N ASN A 104 1.27 53.40 19.48
CA ASN A 104 0.90 54.51 18.61
C ASN A 104 0.68 54.00 17.14
N ILE A 105 1.57 53.17 16.65
CA ILE A 105 1.45 52.58 15.34
C ILE A 105 0.26 51.58 15.31
N LEU A 106 0.10 50.78 16.37
CA LEU A 106 -1.04 49.85 16.48
C LEU A 106 -2.38 50.58 16.52
N ASN A 107 -2.49 51.74 17.22
CA ASN A 107 -3.72 52.54 17.23
C ASN A 107 -4.13 52.99 15.81
N GLU A 108 -3.18 53.38 14.97
CA GLU A 108 -3.48 53.75 13.57
C GLU A 108 -3.74 52.52 12.69
N LEU A 109 -2.93 51.46 12.84
CA LEU A 109 -3.04 50.23 12.10
C LEU A 109 -4.43 49.59 12.29
N TYR A 110 -4.94 49.54 13.51
CA TYR A 110 -6.25 48.98 13.89
C TYR A 110 -7.38 50.03 13.96
N SER A 111 -7.17 51.23 13.43
CA SER A 111 -8.18 52.25 13.47
C SER A 111 -9.48 51.84 12.78
N LYS A 112 -10.64 52.34 13.25
CA LYS A 112 -11.95 52.02 12.64
C LYS A 112 -12.10 52.52 11.19
N ASN A 113 -11.31 53.52 10.83
CA ASN A 113 -11.38 54.19 9.52
C ASN A 113 -10.34 53.63 8.53
N ARG A 114 -9.64 52.55 8.85
CA ARG A 114 -8.67 51.90 7.96
C ARG A 114 -9.35 51.35 6.69
N THR A 115 -8.64 51.41 5.58
CA THR A 115 -9.11 50.87 4.29
C THR A 115 -8.69 49.42 4.05
N TRP A 116 -7.76 48.89 4.85
CA TRP A 116 -7.24 47.52 4.78
C TRP A 116 -7.89 46.62 5.80
N LYS A 117 -7.82 45.31 5.54
CA LYS A 117 -8.22 44.24 6.45
C LYS A 117 -7.01 43.68 7.19
N ILE A 118 -7.20 43.14 8.37
CA ILE A 118 -6.12 42.53 9.17
C ILE A 118 -6.46 41.09 9.50
N ILE A 119 -5.51 40.20 9.21
CA ILE A 119 -5.48 38.80 9.64
C ILE A 119 -4.29 38.66 10.59
N GLU A 120 -4.47 38.03 11.72
CA GLU A 120 -3.39 37.60 12.60
C GLU A 120 -3.30 36.07 12.64
N THR A 121 -2.12 35.50 12.33
CA THR A 121 -1.84 34.08 12.53
C THR A 121 -1.19 33.89 13.89
N CYS A 122 -1.72 32.95 14.66
CA CYS A 122 -1.15 32.57 15.95
C CYS A 122 -0.24 31.33 15.74
N HIS A 123 1.06 31.51 15.84
CA HIS A 123 2.06 30.41 15.73
C HIS A 123 2.44 29.82 17.08
N ASN A 124 2.14 30.49 18.18
CA ASN A 124 2.51 30.12 19.54
C ASN A 124 1.39 30.48 20.53
N ILE A 125 1.66 30.33 21.83
CA ILE A 125 0.71 30.68 22.92
C ILE A 125 1.26 31.75 23.86
N TRP A 126 2.08 32.67 23.35
CA TRP A 126 2.62 33.77 24.13
C TRP A 126 1.51 34.71 24.69
N PHE A 127 0.42 34.81 23.95
CA PHE A 127 -0.71 35.62 24.36
C PHE A 127 -1.66 34.80 25.24
N ASN A 128 -1.99 35.32 26.42
CA ASN A 128 -2.98 34.69 27.30
C ASN A 128 -4.39 34.88 26.71
N PRO A 129 -5.12 33.82 26.36
CA PRO A 129 -6.46 33.92 25.76
C PRO A 129 -7.51 34.56 26.71
N ASP A 130 -7.25 34.59 28.02
CA ASP A 130 -8.14 35.22 29.01
C ASP A 130 -7.94 36.74 29.14
N ASN A 131 -6.89 37.30 28.54
CA ASN A 131 -6.64 38.73 28.52
C ASN A 131 -7.49 39.39 27.43
N SER A 132 -8.14 40.49 27.78
CA SER A 132 -8.83 41.34 26.81
C SER A 132 -7.83 42.00 25.88
N LYS A 133 -7.84 41.69 24.59
CA LYS A 133 -7.06 42.41 23.59
C LYS A 133 -7.65 43.81 23.33
N LYS A 134 -6.77 44.79 23.24
CA LYS A 134 -7.11 46.18 22.85
C LYS A 134 -7.25 46.28 21.32
N PHE A 135 -6.37 45.55 20.56
CA PHE A 135 -6.31 45.56 19.11
C PHE A 135 -6.77 44.24 18.56
N ASN A 136 -7.94 44.20 17.92
CA ASN A 136 -8.50 42.96 17.38
C ASN A 136 -8.46 42.98 15.85
N PRO A 137 -7.94 41.92 15.19
CA PRO A 137 -7.97 41.79 13.74
C PRO A 137 -9.38 41.51 13.21
N ASP A 138 -9.58 41.59 11.92
CA ASP A 138 -10.83 41.14 11.29
C ASP A 138 -10.99 39.60 11.38
N VAL A 139 -9.87 38.87 11.29
CA VAL A 139 -9.85 37.41 11.41
C VAL A 139 -8.59 36.91 12.12
N TYR A 140 -8.75 35.92 13.00
CA TYR A 140 -7.63 35.11 13.50
C TYR A 140 -7.50 33.86 12.63
N ALA A 141 -6.32 33.63 12.07
CA ALA A 141 -5.98 32.39 11.33
C ALA A 141 -5.12 31.47 12.20
N PHE A 142 -5.69 30.44 12.76
CA PHE A 142 -4.98 29.48 13.63
C PHE A 142 -4.30 28.40 12.83
N CYS A 143 -3.14 27.93 13.30
CA CYS A 143 -2.36 26.89 12.63
C CYS A 143 -2.92 25.47 12.87
N THR A 144 -3.69 25.26 13.92
CA THR A 144 -4.27 23.95 14.28
C THR A 144 -5.66 24.11 14.93
N PRO A 145 -6.51 23.07 14.90
CA PRO A 145 -7.76 23.05 15.65
C PRO A 145 -7.56 23.20 17.16
N TRP A 146 -6.42 22.74 17.70
CA TRP A 146 -6.07 22.92 19.10
C TRP A 146 -5.91 24.39 19.45
N HIS A 147 -5.21 25.19 18.63
CA HIS A 147 -5.13 26.65 18.80
C HIS A 147 -6.51 27.30 18.77
N LEU A 148 -7.35 26.94 17.80
CA LEU A 148 -8.72 27.47 17.72
C LEU A 148 -9.50 27.24 19.02
N ASN A 149 -9.39 26.03 19.59
CA ASN A 149 -10.06 25.70 20.85
C ASN A 149 -9.47 26.47 22.02
N THR A 150 -8.15 26.60 22.09
CA THR A 150 -7.44 27.35 23.15
C THR A 150 -7.82 28.85 23.18
N PHE A 151 -7.97 29.45 21.98
CA PHE A 151 -8.31 30.87 21.82
C PHE A 151 -9.79 31.09 21.45
N SER A 152 -10.68 30.17 21.83
CA SER A 152 -12.11 30.22 21.49
C SER A 152 -12.82 31.48 21.98
N ASN A 153 -12.37 32.06 23.09
CA ASN A 153 -12.98 33.25 23.75
C ASN A 153 -12.58 34.61 23.12
N MET A 154 -11.64 34.63 22.15
CA MET A 154 -11.23 35.88 21.50
C MET A 154 -12.34 36.45 20.59
N ASN A 155 -12.44 37.82 20.55
CA ASN A 155 -13.55 38.57 19.94
C ASN A 155 -13.33 38.80 18.43
N SER A 156 -13.11 37.91 17.56
CA SER A 156 -13.06 38.12 16.10
C SER A 156 -13.46 36.85 15.37
N LYS A 157 -13.69 36.96 14.09
CA LYS A 157 -13.83 35.78 13.25
C LYS A 157 -12.59 34.91 13.38
N LYS A 158 -12.77 33.61 13.35
CA LYS A 158 -11.69 32.62 13.50
C LYS A 158 -11.73 31.64 12.35
N ASP A 159 -10.55 31.29 11.86
CA ASP A 159 -10.38 30.26 10.84
C ASP A 159 -9.16 29.38 11.19
N VAL A 160 -9.06 28.22 10.55
CA VAL A 160 -7.93 27.31 10.72
C VAL A 160 -7.28 27.07 9.36
N ILE A 161 -6.05 27.55 9.22
CA ILE A 161 -5.24 27.35 8.02
C ILE A 161 -4.02 26.50 8.42
N GLN A 162 -4.05 25.22 8.12
CA GLN A 162 -2.99 24.28 8.49
C GLN A 162 -1.90 24.21 7.41
N TYR A 163 -0.64 24.08 7.82
CA TYR A 163 0.45 23.72 6.91
C TYR A 163 0.13 22.37 6.26
N PRO A 164 0.22 22.22 4.93
CA PRO A 164 -0.20 21.01 4.26
C PRO A 164 0.82 19.86 4.39
N ILE A 165 0.33 18.62 4.37
CA ILE A 165 1.13 17.44 4.05
C ILE A 165 1.07 17.29 2.53
N GLU A 166 2.24 17.21 1.88
CA GLU A 166 2.38 17.00 0.44
C GLU A 166 3.04 15.65 0.19
N SER A 167 2.59 14.89 -0.80
CA SER A 167 3.23 13.62 -1.13
C SER A 167 4.52 13.85 -1.91
N LYS A 168 5.66 13.65 -1.25
CA LYS A 168 7.03 13.83 -1.79
C LYS A 168 7.89 12.58 -1.56
N ILE A 169 7.29 11.39 -1.68
CA ILE A 169 8.02 10.14 -1.43
C ILE A 169 9.15 9.98 -2.45
N PRO A 170 10.41 9.93 -2.02
CA PRO A 170 11.56 9.80 -2.92
C PRO A 170 11.62 8.40 -3.55
N THR A 171 12.08 8.33 -4.81
CA THR A 171 12.43 7.05 -5.43
C THR A 171 13.68 6.45 -4.77
N ASN A 172 13.96 5.18 -5.03
CA ASN A 172 15.18 4.55 -4.49
C ASN A 172 16.46 5.23 -5.01
N GLU A 173 16.47 5.69 -6.25
CA GLU A 173 17.55 6.42 -6.88
C GLU A 173 17.79 7.75 -6.15
N GLN A 174 16.71 8.51 -5.89
CA GLN A 174 16.77 9.77 -5.15
C GLN A 174 17.27 9.58 -3.71
N LYS A 175 16.88 8.49 -3.04
CA LYS A 175 17.41 8.15 -1.71
C LYS A 175 18.92 7.89 -1.72
N ILE A 176 19.39 7.12 -2.70
CA ILE A 176 20.82 6.81 -2.85
C ILE A 176 21.59 8.09 -3.18
N GLU A 177 21.08 8.92 -4.08
CA GLU A 177 21.69 10.20 -4.45
C GLU A 177 21.81 11.13 -3.23
N ALA A 178 20.73 11.27 -2.44
CA ALA A 178 20.73 12.07 -1.22
C ALA A 178 21.72 11.54 -0.17
N LYS A 179 21.79 10.21 0.02
CA LYS A 179 22.77 9.56 0.91
C LYS A 179 24.19 9.85 0.46
N ASN A 180 24.51 9.73 -0.82
CA ASN A 180 25.83 10.03 -1.37
C ASN A 180 26.21 11.51 -1.18
N LYS A 181 25.29 12.43 -1.47
CA LYS A 181 25.48 13.87 -1.31
C LYS A 181 25.79 14.26 0.13
N LEU A 182 25.14 13.63 1.11
CA LEU A 182 25.37 13.85 2.53
C LEU A 182 26.55 13.03 3.10
N GLY A 183 27.14 12.12 2.32
CA GLY A 183 28.18 11.20 2.79
C GLY A 183 27.67 10.19 3.82
N PHE A 184 26.43 9.75 3.67
CA PHE A 184 25.83 8.71 4.50
C PHE A 184 26.34 7.33 4.05
N ASP A 185 26.62 6.45 5.01
CA ASP A 185 27.01 5.07 4.74
C ASP A 185 25.80 4.27 4.23
N LEU A 186 25.86 3.82 2.97
CA LEU A 186 24.77 3.09 2.32
C LEU A 186 24.43 1.76 2.98
N THR A 187 25.33 1.21 3.80
CA THR A 187 25.12 -0.05 4.53
C THR A 187 24.42 0.13 5.86
N LYS A 188 24.29 1.38 6.33
CA LYS A 188 23.72 1.72 7.64
C LYS A 188 22.28 2.24 7.54
N LYS A 189 21.62 2.27 8.70
CA LYS A 189 20.30 2.86 8.90
C LYS A 189 20.44 4.26 9.50
N HIS A 190 19.74 5.22 8.93
CA HIS A 190 19.89 6.62 9.28
C HIS A 190 18.64 7.15 9.98
N VAL A 191 18.82 7.58 11.22
CA VAL A 191 17.80 8.23 12.04
C VAL A 191 18.09 9.71 12.08
N ILE A 192 17.13 10.56 11.71
CA ILE A 192 17.29 12.01 11.74
C ILE A 192 16.42 12.67 12.81
N ASN A 193 16.90 13.75 13.39
CA ASN A 193 16.18 14.68 14.26
C ASN A 193 16.44 16.10 13.75
N ILE A 194 15.40 16.86 13.49
CA ILE A 194 15.49 18.22 12.93
C ILE A 194 14.80 19.22 13.86
N GLY A 195 15.53 20.23 14.29
CA GLY A 195 14.98 21.31 15.09
C GLY A 195 16.02 22.13 15.84
N LEU A 196 15.62 23.35 16.24
CA LEU A 196 16.41 24.20 17.11
C LEU A 196 16.73 23.48 18.42
N TRP A 197 17.97 23.56 18.90
CA TRP A 197 18.41 22.90 20.14
C TRP A 197 17.86 23.64 21.37
N THR A 198 16.76 23.11 21.92
CA THR A 198 16.08 23.68 23.11
C THR A 198 15.58 22.56 24.04
N PRO A 199 15.35 22.86 25.32
CA PRO A 199 14.75 21.92 26.27
C PRO A 199 13.43 21.33 25.75
N GLY A 200 12.59 22.14 25.11
CA GLY A 200 11.30 21.71 24.58
C GLY A 200 11.39 20.71 23.41
N LYS A 201 12.45 20.80 22.60
CA LYS A 201 12.74 19.85 21.51
C LYS A 201 13.42 18.56 21.98
N ASN A 202 14.00 18.57 23.18
CA ASN A 202 14.51 17.41 23.90
C ASN A 202 15.48 16.52 23.12
N GLN A 203 16.43 17.12 22.41
CA GLN A 203 17.50 16.37 21.68
C GLN A 203 18.32 15.49 22.62
N LYS A 204 18.42 15.88 23.93
CA LYS A 204 19.10 15.09 24.93
C LYS A 204 18.62 13.64 24.99
N GLU A 205 17.32 13.43 25.02
CA GLU A 205 16.74 12.07 25.01
C GLU A 205 17.14 11.29 23.75
N GLY A 206 17.13 11.96 22.58
CA GLY A 206 17.59 11.32 21.34
C GLY A 206 19.05 10.91 21.39
N ILE A 207 19.92 11.74 21.98
CA ILE A 207 21.34 11.43 22.20
C ILE A 207 21.49 10.26 23.21
N ASP A 208 20.72 10.23 24.29
CA ASP A 208 20.76 9.15 25.27
C ASP A 208 20.28 7.81 24.67
N ILE A 209 19.28 7.83 23.78
CA ILE A 209 18.87 6.68 23.00
C ILE A 209 20.00 6.22 22.07
N ALA A 210 20.62 7.14 21.33
CA ALA A 210 21.74 6.83 20.44
C ALA A 210 22.92 6.20 21.19
N ARG A 211 23.32 6.78 22.32
CA ARG A 211 24.38 6.25 23.20
C ARG A 211 24.08 4.83 23.64
N SER A 212 22.85 4.54 23.98
CA SER A 212 22.45 3.20 24.41
C SER A 212 22.49 2.14 23.31
N LEU A 213 22.53 2.56 22.03
CA LEU A 213 22.60 1.69 20.85
C LEU A 213 23.99 1.63 20.23
N GLU A 214 24.93 2.45 20.67
CA GLU A 214 26.26 2.60 20.08
C GLU A 214 27.02 1.28 19.89
N ILE A 215 26.94 0.39 20.90
CA ILE A 215 27.62 -0.93 20.89
C ILE A 215 26.69 -2.02 20.36
N THR A 216 25.41 -1.99 20.74
CA THR A 216 24.48 -3.08 20.46
C THR A 216 23.92 -3.07 19.03
N ASN A 217 23.83 -1.88 18.43
CA ASN A 217 23.29 -1.67 17.08
C ASN A 217 24.15 -0.66 16.30
N PRO A 218 25.42 -0.96 16.00
CA PRO A 218 26.35 -0.04 15.34
C PRO A 218 25.98 0.29 13.89
N GLU A 219 25.02 -0.45 13.34
CA GLU A 219 24.44 -0.19 12.03
C GLU A 219 23.47 1.01 12.03
N ILE A 220 23.05 1.53 13.19
CA ILE A 220 22.15 2.67 13.29
C ILE A 220 22.97 3.95 13.55
N GLN A 221 22.84 4.90 12.64
CA GLN A 221 23.48 6.22 12.77
C GLN A 221 22.42 7.31 12.99
N PHE A 222 22.75 8.27 13.86
CA PHE A 222 21.87 9.36 14.22
C PHE A 222 22.42 10.69 13.72
N HIS A 223 21.53 11.51 13.16
CA HIS A 223 21.88 12.82 12.62
C HIS A 223 20.98 13.86 13.24
N PHE A 224 21.58 14.82 13.93
CA PHE A 224 20.89 15.96 14.53
C PHE A 224 21.16 17.20 13.70
N ILE A 225 20.10 17.78 13.15
CA ILE A 225 20.16 18.95 12.26
C ILE A 225 19.42 20.10 12.92
N GLY A 226 20.02 21.24 13.02
CA GLY A 226 19.40 22.44 13.56
C GLY A 226 20.36 23.36 14.31
N ASN A 227 19.92 24.59 14.48
CA ASN A 227 20.69 25.65 15.09
C ASN A 227 20.92 25.41 16.58
N GLN A 228 22.14 25.68 17.03
CA GLN A 228 22.56 25.72 18.43
C GLN A 228 22.66 27.19 18.89
N ALA A 229 21.49 27.83 19.00
CA ALA A 229 21.44 29.26 19.36
C ALA A 229 22.08 29.54 20.72
N ILE A 230 22.79 30.65 20.82
CA ILE A 230 23.59 30.97 21.99
C ILE A 230 22.76 31.13 23.28
N ASN A 231 21.53 31.59 23.17
CA ASN A 231 20.60 31.74 24.30
C ASN A 231 20.15 30.38 24.91
N PHE A 232 20.43 29.24 24.24
CA PHE A 232 20.17 27.92 24.76
C PHE A 232 21.47 27.12 25.06
N LYS A 233 22.61 27.81 25.18
CA LYS A 233 23.91 27.19 25.42
C LYS A 233 23.97 26.35 26.69
N GLU A 234 23.28 26.78 27.75
CA GLU A 234 23.19 26.01 29.00
C GLU A 234 22.53 24.62 28.79
N TYR A 235 21.62 24.51 27.85
CA TYR A 235 21.00 23.23 27.48
C TYR A 235 21.90 22.38 26.59
N TRP A 236 22.32 22.91 25.44
CA TRP A 236 23.04 22.10 24.45
C TRP A 236 24.55 21.93 24.73
N GLY A 237 25.17 22.86 25.45
CA GLY A 237 26.61 22.84 25.76
C GLY A 237 27.05 21.52 26.41
N PRO A 238 26.48 21.15 27.57
CA PRO A 238 26.84 19.89 28.24
C PRO A 238 26.60 18.63 27.41
N ILE A 239 25.61 18.65 26.50
CA ILE A 239 25.32 17.52 25.62
C ILE A 239 26.47 17.36 24.61
N MET A 240 27.02 18.45 24.11
CA MET A 240 28.08 18.44 23.11
C MET A 240 29.44 17.97 23.63
N GLU A 241 29.67 17.99 24.95
CA GLU A 241 30.92 17.52 25.57
C GLU A 241 31.11 16.00 25.44
N ASN A 242 30.01 15.24 25.27
CA ASN A 242 30.06 13.77 25.20
C ASN A 242 29.06 13.22 24.18
N ILE A 243 29.40 13.38 22.89
CA ILE A 243 28.61 12.87 21.77
C ILE A 243 29.04 11.44 21.43
N PRO A 244 28.10 10.45 21.36
CA PRO A 244 28.41 9.06 20.98
C PRO A 244 28.93 8.97 19.54
N SER A 245 29.74 7.95 19.23
CA SER A 245 30.37 7.77 17.92
C SER A 245 29.36 7.50 16.79
N ASN A 246 28.18 7.00 17.10
CA ASN A 246 27.09 6.76 16.16
C ASN A 246 26.19 8.01 15.94
N VAL A 247 26.61 9.19 16.45
CA VAL A 247 25.85 10.45 16.31
C VAL A 247 26.68 11.48 15.53
N LYS A 248 26.01 12.17 14.60
CA LYS A 248 26.56 13.34 13.91
C LYS A 248 25.67 14.54 14.12
N VAL A 249 26.23 15.64 14.59
CA VAL A 249 25.57 16.94 14.72
C VAL A 249 25.99 17.80 13.54
N TRP A 250 25.00 18.31 12.79
CA TRP A 250 25.22 19.00 11.52
C TRP A 250 25.14 20.53 11.61
N GLY A 251 24.63 21.06 12.74
CA GLY A 251 24.27 22.45 12.83
C GLY A 251 23.07 22.80 11.94
N GLU A 252 22.96 24.05 11.57
CA GLU A 252 21.90 24.52 10.69
C GLU A 252 22.22 24.22 9.22
N ARG A 253 21.21 23.77 8.48
CA ARG A 253 21.34 23.35 7.08
C ARG A 253 20.22 23.94 6.22
N SER A 254 20.54 24.25 4.96
CA SER A 254 19.57 24.72 3.95
C SER A 254 19.03 23.59 3.07
N ASP A 255 19.69 22.43 3.07
CA ASP A 255 19.40 21.24 2.27
C ASP A 255 18.62 20.17 3.06
N ILE A 256 17.62 20.61 3.84
CA ILE A 256 16.80 19.72 4.70
C ILE A 256 16.11 18.63 3.89
N GLU A 257 15.73 18.91 2.65
CA GLU A 257 15.09 17.92 1.75
C GLU A 257 16.00 16.73 1.47
N ASP A 258 17.33 16.93 1.33
CA ASP A 258 18.29 15.85 1.15
C ASP A 258 18.32 14.92 2.39
N PHE A 259 18.25 15.50 3.60
CA PHE A 259 18.18 14.70 4.85
C PHE A 259 16.89 13.90 4.95
N LEU A 260 15.75 14.51 4.60
CA LEU A 260 14.46 13.82 4.58
C LEU A 260 14.42 12.70 3.54
N ASN A 261 15.03 12.90 2.37
CA ASN A 261 15.15 11.87 1.34
C ASN A 261 16.10 10.73 1.73
N ALA A 262 17.21 11.05 2.44
CA ALA A 262 18.25 10.07 2.78
C ALA A 262 17.90 9.19 3.99
N ALA A 263 17.00 9.64 4.87
CA ALA A 263 16.74 9.00 6.15
C ALA A 263 15.86 7.75 6.02
N ASP A 264 15.96 6.88 7.02
CA ASP A 264 15.09 5.72 7.21
C ASP A 264 14.02 5.98 8.30
N VAL A 265 14.38 6.74 9.36
CA VAL A 265 13.47 7.06 10.48
C VAL A 265 13.62 8.54 10.85
N PHE A 266 12.51 9.20 11.07
CA PHE A 266 12.44 10.51 11.70
C PHE A 266 12.10 10.36 13.18
N MET A 267 13.00 10.82 14.07
CA MET A 267 12.81 10.76 15.51
C MET A 267 12.51 12.17 16.04
N PHE A 268 11.35 12.34 16.65
CA PHE A 268 10.86 13.63 17.11
C PHE A 268 10.57 13.63 18.62
N ASN A 269 11.54 14.05 19.40
CA ASN A 269 11.56 13.94 20.86
C ASN A 269 10.84 15.09 21.57
N SER A 270 10.28 16.05 20.86
CA SER A 270 9.67 17.24 21.45
C SER A 270 8.67 16.88 22.55
N THR A 271 8.75 17.63 23.65
CA THR A 271 7.84 17.51 24.79
C THR A 271 6.71 18.52 24.75
N TRP A 272 6.85 19.52 23.89
CA TRP A 272 5.86 20.56 23.67
C TRP A 272 5.96 21.13 22.24
N GLU A 273 4.83 21.30 21.56
CA GLU A 273 4.73 21.82 20.19
C GLU A 273 3.38 22.51 19.97
N CYS A 274 3.36 23.51 19.12
CA CYS A 274 2.12 24.11 18.65
C CYS A 274 1.70 23.53 17.29
N ASN A 275 2.59 23.62 16.30
CA ASN A 275 2.36 23.16 14.93
C ASN A 275 3.70 22.64 14.36
N PRO A 276 4.02 21.36 14.54
CA PRO A 276 5.32 20.82 14.16
C PRO A 276 5.41 20.62 12.64
N ILE A 277 5.82 21.65 11.90
CA ILE A 277 5.94 21.64 10.45
C ILE A 277 6.89 20.53 9.99
N VAL A 278 8.03 20.37 10.66
CA VAL A 278 9.02 19.35 10.30
C VAL A 278 8.48 17.91 10.42
N LEU A 279 7.52 17.67 11.32
CA LEU A 279 6.84 16.38 11.42
C LEU A 279 5.97 16.13 10.17
N LYS A 280 5.28 17.16 9.67
CA LYS A 280 4.53 17.08 8.42
C LYS A 280 5.43 16.88 7.21
N GLU A 281 6.60 17.53 7.18
CA GLU A 281 7.61 17.35 6.14
C GLU A 281 8.16 15.91 6.15
N ALA A 282 8.46 15.34 7.32
CA ALA A 282 8.88 13.95 7.44
C ALA A 282 7.80 12.96 6.97
N ILE A 283 6.53 13.22 7.30
CA ILE A 283 5.38 12.45 6.78
C ILE A 283 5.32 12.55 5.26
N SER A 284 5.49 13.75 4.70
CA SER A 284 5.44 14.01 3.26
C SER A 284 6.47 13.19 2.48
N HIS A 285 7.64 12.92 3.08
CA HIS A 285 8.70 12.09 2.49
C HIS A 285 8.56 10.58 2.79
N GLY A 286 7.49 10.17 3.46
CA GLY A 286 7.20 8.76 3.74
C GLY A 286 8.11 8.11 4.78
N LEU A 287 8.72 8.90 5.68
CA LEU A 287 9.60 8.40 6.72
C LEU A 287 8.83 7.64 7.80
N SER A 288 9.42 6.60 8.36
CA SER A 288 8.93 6.02 9.61
C SER A 288 9.10 7.04 10.74
N ILE A 289 8.04 7.35 11.45
CA ILE A 289 8.02 8.43 12.46
C ILE A 289 7.99 7.84 13.87
N LEU A 290 8.99 8.18 14.69
CA LEU A 290 9.00 7.92 16.13
C LEU A 290 8.82 9.26 16.84
N SER A 291 7.66 9.53 17.45
CA SER A 291 7.31 10.83 18.02
C SER A 291 6.40 10.68 19.22
N ARG A 292 6.44 11.63 20.18
CA ARG A 292 5.38 11.74 21.19
C ARG A 292 4.07 12.17 20.56
N ASN A 293 2.96 11.64 21.06
CA ASN A 293 1.63 12.04 20.67
C ASN A 293 1.15 13.15 21.63
N LEU A 294 1.56 14.39 21.35
CA LEU A 294 1.27 15.52 22.21
C LEU A 294 -0.18 16.01 22.06
N PRO A 295 -0.81 16.56 23.14
CA PRO A 295 -2.19 17.05 23.11
C PRO A 295 -2.48 18.05 21.98
N GLN A 296 -1.48 18.87 21.60
CA GLN A 296 -1.61 19.92 20.59
C GLN A 296 -1.90 19.35 19.19
N TYR A 297 -1.50 18.12 18.92
CA TYR A 297 -1.73 17.44 17.65
C TYR A 297 -2.23 15.99 17.80
N MET A 298 -2.66 15.63 19.00
CA MET A 298 -3.32 14.35 19.25
C MET A 298 -4.44 14.13 18.23
N ASN A 299 -4.51 12.94 17.67
CA ASN A 299 -5.42 12.55 16.62
C ASN A 299 -5.14 13.10 15.20
N MET A 300 -4.22 14.06 15.03
CA MET A 300 -3.84 14.53 13.68
C MET A 300 -2.90 13.56 12.96
N PHE A 301 -2.04 12.86 13.72
CA PHE A 301 -0.95 12.04 13.16
C PHE A 301 -0.98 10.57 13.59
N ASN A 302 -2.08 10.09 14.21
CA ASN A 302 -2.17 8.71 14.72
C ASN A 302 -1.85 7.64 13.66
N ASP A 303 -2.23 7.88 12.41
CA ASP A 303 -1.96 6.94 11.31
C ASP A 303 -0.48 6.90 10.93
N TYR A 304 0.27 7.97 11.22
CA TYR A 304 1.65 8.17 10.76
C TYR A 304 2.68 7.83 11.81
N ILE A 305 2.45 8.18 13.08
CA ILE A 305 3.46 8.08 14.15
C ILE A 305 3.48 6.71 14.84
N VAL A 306 4.64 6.38 15.39
CA VAL A 306 4.82 5.38 16.45
C VAL A 306 5.18 6.16 17.70
N ASP A 307 4.41 5.99 18.78
CA ASP A 307 4.51 6.83 19.96
C ASP A 307 5.80 6.53 20.78
N ILE A 308 6.53 7.59 21.12
CA ILE A 308 7.61 7.54 22.11
C ILE A 308 6.99 7.27 23.48
N ASN A 309 7.53 6.31 24.19
CA ASN A 309 7.15 6.01 25.56
C ASN A 309 8.18 6.61 26.54
N ASP A 310 7.75 6.94 27.76
CA ASP A 310 8.66 7.38 28.82
C ASP A 310 9.65 6.28 29.26
N ASP A 311 9.37 5.01 28.91
CA ASP A 311 10.31 3.90 29.02
C ASP A 311 11.30 3.90 27.86
N ILE A 312 12.56 4.23 28.15
CA ILE A 312 13.66 4.27 27.18
C ILE A 312 13.90 2.89 26.53
N ILE A 313 13.68 1.77 27.25
CA ILE A 313 13.90 0.42 26.73
C ILE A 313 12.85 0.12 25.65
N LEU A 314 11.60 0.43 25.93
CA LEU A 314 10.52 0.24 24.96
C LEU A 314 10.68 1.17 23.75
N THR A 315 11.10 2.40 23.96
CA THR A 315 11.39 3.37 22.89
C THR A 315 12.51 2.88 21.98
N LYS A 316 13.61 2.36 22.54
CA LYS A 316 14.70 1.70 21.79
C LYS A 316 14.19 0.54 20.94
N TYR A 317 13.40 -0.36 21.54
CA TYR A 317 12.82 -1.50 20.81
C TYR A 317 11.98 -1.03 19.62
N LYS A 318 11.12 -0.02 19.81
CA LYS A 318 10.32 0.57 18.75
C LYS A 318 11.20 1.16 17.65
N LEU A 319 12.27 1.89 18.00
CA LEU A 319 13.21 2.47 17.04
C LEU A 319 13.90 1.40 16.19
N ILE A 320 14.50 0.38 16.85
CA ILE A 320 15.13 -0.75 16.14
C ILE A 320 14.13 -1.42 15.19
N LYS A 321 12.91 -1.67 15.67
CA LYS A 321 11.86 -2.25 14.84
C LYS A 321 11.53 -1.39 13.61
N LEU A 322 11.49 -0.06 13.74
CA LEU A 322 11.24 0.86 12.61
C LEU A 322 12.37 0.89 11.60
N THR A 323 13.64 0.71 12.01
CA THR A 323 14.77 0.61 11.08
C THR A 323 14.78 -0.69 10.29
N GLN A 324 14.26 -1.77 10.86
CA GLN A 324 14.18 -3.10 10.22
C GLN A 324 12.90 -3.27 9.40
N TYR A 325 11.79 -2.79 9.93
CA TYR A 325 10.44 -2.89 9.35
C TYR A 325 9.80 -1.50 9.28
N PRO A 326 10.09 -0.72 8.25
CA PRO A 326 9.54 0.64 8.10
C PRO A 326 8.02 0.66 8.14
N LYS A 327 7.45 1.59 8.91
CA LYS A 327 6.00 1.80 8.95
C LYS A 327 5.56 2.39 7.60
N LYS A 328 4.78 1.64 6.84
CA LYS A 328 4.16 2.11 5.59
C LYS A 328 2.79 2.72 5.91
N TYR A 329 2.49 3.85 5.29
CA TYR A 329 1.21 4.53 5.38
C TYR A 329 0.89 5.25 4.07
N GLU A 330 -0.39 5.54 3.84
CA GLU A 330 -0.84 6.34 2.71
C GLU A 330 -0.76 7.82 3.08
N ILE A 331 -0.05 8.60 2.26
CA ILE A 331 0.02 10.05 2.45
C ILE A 331 -1.20 10.68 1.79
N LYS A 332 -2.03 11.34 2.57
CA LYS A 332 -3.13 12.16 2.07
C LYS A 332 -2.57 13.52 1.70
N ASP A 333 -2.44 13.81 0.40
CA ASP A 333 -1.99 15.12 -0.08
C ASP A 333 -3.04 16.20 0.28
N GLU A 334 -2.60 17.23 0.97
CA GLU A 334 -3.45 18.31 1.47
C GLU A 334 -3.20 19.66 0.76
N LEU A 335 -2.28 19.70 -0.22
CA LEU A 335 -1.84 20.96 -0.84
C LEU A 335 -3.01 21.72 -1.48
N GLN A 336 -3.82 21.06 -2.28
CA GLN A 336 -4.97 21.71 -2.95
C GLN A 336 -6.01 22.24 -1.94
N LYS A 337 -6.24 21.51 -0.85
CA LYS A 337 -7.13 21.94 0.22
C LYS A 337 -6.58 23.18 0.92
N PHE A 338 -5.28 23.20 1.19
CA PHE A 338 -4.58 24.34 1.77
C PHE A 338 -4.69 25.58 0.88
N GLU A 339 -4.35 25.47 -0.41
CA GLU A 339 -4.43 26.55 -1.40
C GLU A 339 -5.84 27.13 -1.47
N ASN A 340 -6.86 26.31 -1.57
CA ASN A 340 -8.26 26.74 -1.61
C ASN A 340 -8.67 27.46 -0.32
N SER A 341 -8.29 26.93 0.85
CA SER A 341 -8.61 27.55 2.14
C SER A 341 -7.96 28.92 2.30
N LEU A 342 -6.71 29.06 1.83
CA LEU A 342 -5.97 30.31 1.88
C LEU A 342 -6.59 31.38 0.95
N ILE A 343 -6.90 31.04 -0.29
CA ILE A 343 -7.54 31.92 -1.25
C ILE A 343 -8.91 32.36 -0.74
N ASN A 344 -9.68 31.42 -0.21
CA ASN A 344 -11.01 31.73 0.35
C ASN A 344 -10.94 32.66 1.53
N LEU A 345 -9.96 32.50 2.42
CA LEU A 345 -9.74 33.42 3.56
C LEU A 345 -9.57 34.86 3.06
N TYR A 346 -8.70 35.09 2.04
CA TYR A 346 -8.42 36.40 1.54
C TYR A 346 -9.59 37.03 0.75
N LYS A 347 -10.27 36.25 -0.06
CA LYS A 347 -11.45 36.75 -0.82
C LYS A 347 -12.63 37.05 0.12
N ASN A 348 -12.89 36.18 1.09
CA ASN A 348 -13.99 36.33 2.03
C ASN A 348 -13.84 37.58 2.93
N ILE A 349 -12.63 37.88 3.40
CA ILE A 349 -12.40 39.03 4.28
C ILE A 349 -12.66 40.37 3.56
N LEU A 350 -12.49 40.42 2.24
CA LEU A 350 -12.77 41.57 1.39
C LEU A 350 -14.21 41.60 0.86
N ASN A 351 -15.06 40.63 1.21
CA ASN A 351 -16.38 40.40 0.64
C ASN A 351 -16.37 40.35 -0.91
N ILE A 352 -15.27 39.94 -1.49
CA ILE A 352 -15.19 39.66 -2.93
C ILE A 352 -15.98 38.38 -3.16
N PRO A 353 -17.02 38.43 -4.04
CA PRO A 353 -17.70 37.21 -4.40
C PRO A 353 -16.63 36.26 -4.92
N ILE A 354 -16.44 35.17 -4.27
CA ILE A 354 -15.73 34.08 -4.83
C ILE A 354 -16.59 33.73 -6.03
N ILE A 355 -16.17 34.12 -7.25
CA ILE A 355 -16.62 33.39 -8.43
C ILE A 355 -15.98 32.03 -8.15
N GLU A 356 -16.76 31.21 -7.47
CA GLU A 356 -16.46 29.81 -7.41
C GLU A 356 -16.29 29.41 -8.88
N GLN A 357 -15.05 29.28 -9.37
CA GLN A 357 -14.79 27.98 -9.96
C GLN A 357 -15.24 27.06 -8.86
N LYS A 358 -16.48 26.55 -8.98
CA LYS A 358 -16.99 25.54 -8.10
C LYS A 358 -15.89 24.51 -7.92
N SER A 359 -14.98 24.73 -6.95
CA SER A 359 -14.49 23.64 -6.19
C SER A 359 -15.74 23.22 -5.45
N ILE A 360 -16.52 22.44 -6.12
CA ILE A 360 -17.49 21.58 -5.53
C ILE A 360 -16.72 20.98 -4.36
N LYS A 361 -16.95 21.45 -3.09
CA LYS A 361 -16.93 20.47 -2.00
C LYS A 361 -17.69 19.33 -2.62
N PRO A 362 -17.05 18.18 -2.86
CA PRO A 362 -17.81 17.16 -3.52
C PRO A 362 -19.04 17.01 -2.66
N LYS A 363 -20.19 17.48 -3.17
CA LYS A 363 -21.52 17.39 -2.56
C LYS A 363 -21.74 15.97 -2.09
N ILE A 364 -20.89 15.11 -2.64
CA ILE A 364 -20.84 13.67 -2.40
C ILE A 364 -19.39 13.20 -2.30
N LYS A 365 -19.19 12.16 -1.52
CA LYS A 365 -17.98 11.33 -1.48
C LYS A 365 -18.29 10.00 -2.13
N ILE A 366 -17.57 9.65 -3.18
CA ILE A 366 -17.72 8.38 -3.87
C ILE A 366 -16.70 7.40 -3.31
N ILE A 367 -17.16 6.25 -2.83
CA ILE A 367 -16.35 5.14 -2.35
C ILE A 367 -16.58 3.96 -3.29
N HIS A 368 -15.51 3.30 -3.71
CA HIS A 368 -15.61 2.07 -4.49
C HIS A 368 -14.50 1.09 -4.13
N ASN A 369 -14.82 -0.20 -4.25
CA ASN A 369 -13.88 -1.31 -4.11
C ASN A 369 -14.36 -2.51 -4.92
N PHE A 370 -13.51 -3.53 -5.04
CA PHE A 370 -13.77 -4.76 -5.81
C PHE A 370 -13.50 -6.00 -4.94
N ILE A 371 -13.91 -5.93 -3.67
CA ILE A 371 -13.75 -7.03 -2.72
C ILE A 371 -14.85 -8.05 -3.00
N LEU A 372 -14.51 -9.10 -3.71
CA LEU A 372 -15.36 -10.12 -4.31
C LEU A 372 -16.30 -9.57 -5.39
N ASN A 373 -17.00 -8.51 -5.13
CA ASN A 373 -17.96 -7.90 -6.05
C ASN A 373 -17.64 -6.42 -6.28
N PRO A 374 -17.91 -5.86 -7.48
CA PRO A 374 -17.88 -4.42 -7.68
C PRO A 374 -18.84 -3.71 -6.73
N TYR A 375 -18.34 -2.72 -6.02
CA TYR A 375 -19.08 -1.95 -5.03
C TYR A 375 -18.87 -0.46 -5.25
N VAL A 376 -19.95 0.31 -5.19
CA VAL A 376 -19.93 1.78 -5.21
C VAL A 376 -20.91 2.29 -4.17
N GLU A 377 -20.48 3.31 -3.43
CA GLU A 377 -21.28 4.02 -2.44
C GLU A 377 -21.14 5.51 -2.64
N ILE A 378 -22.25 6.23 -2.58
CA ILE A 378 -22.30 7.69 -2.66
C ILE A 378 -22.73 8.22 -1.30
N LEU A 379 -21.81 8.89 -0.62
CA LEU A 379 -22.06 9.55 0.67
C LEU A 379 -22.21 11.06 0.48
N GLY A 380 -23.10 11.69 1.23
CA GLY A 380 -23.30 13.13 1.22
C GLY A 380 -24.11 13.63 2.42
N ASP A 381 -24.33 14.94 2.51
CA ASP A 381 -25.13 15.53 3.57
C ASP A 381 -26.61 15.17 3.41
N ASN A 382 -27.31 14.86 4.51
CA ASN A 382 -28.71 14.39 4.51
C ASN A 382 -29.72 15.40 3.93
N ASP A 383 -29.35 16.68 3.85
CA ASP A 383 -30.19 17.73 3.25
C ASP A 383 -30.15 17.76 1.72
N ASN A 384 -29.31 16.91 1.12
CA ASN A 384 -29.18 16.80 -0.33
C ASN A 384 -30.17 15.76 -0.89
N ASN A 385 -31.21 16.21 -1.58
CA ASN A 385 -32.20 15.37 -2.27
C ASN A 385 -31.80 14.96 -3.70
N ASP A 386 -30.57 15.25 -4.10
CA ASP A 386 -30.08 14.92 -5.46
C ASP A 386 -30.00 13.39 -5.64
N LYS A 387 -30.28 12.99 -6.86
CA LYS A 387 -30.19 11.60 -7.28
C LYS A 387 -29.04 11.43 -8.28
N TYR A 388 -28.39 10.29 -8.18
CA TYR A 388 -27.22 9.98 -8.98
C TYR A 388 -27.44 8.69 -9.76
N LYS A 389 -27.28 8.76 -11.09
CA LYS A 389 -27.32 7.58 -11.94
C LYS A 389 -25.96 6.90 -11.92
N ILE A 390 -25.90 5.64 -11.48
CA ILE A 390 -24.71 4.82 -11.41
C ILE A 390 -24.75 3.78 -12.53
N GLU A 391 -23.71 3.71 -13.31
CA GLU A 391 -23.60 2.77 -14.41
C GLU A 391 -22.28 1.99 -14.35
N PHE A 392 -22.36 0.68 -14.61
CA PHE A 392 -21.20 -0.22 -14.70
C PHE A 392 -21.09 -0.79 -16.12
N TYR A 393 -19.97 -0.54 -16.76
CA TYR A 393 -19.66 -1.07 -18.08
C TYR A 393 -18.48 -2.04 -18.03
N ASP A 394 -18.50 -3.09 -18.83
CA ASP A 394 -17.35 -3.95 -19.05
C ASP A 394 -16.37 -3.36 -20.10
N GLU A 395 -15.29 -4.09 -20.39
CA GLU A 395 -14.27 -3.70 -21.38
C GLU A 395 -14.77 -3.64 -22.83
N LYS A 396 -15.96 -4.21 -23.11
CA LYS A 396 -16.65 -4.15 -24.41
C LYS A 396 -17.70 -3.04 -24.47
N ASN A 397 -17.72 -2.15 -23.47
CA ASN A 397 -18.73 -1.09 -23.30
C ASN A 397 -20.17 -1.60 -23.17
N LYS A 398 -20.35 -2.86 -22.74
CA LYS A 398 -21.68 -3.36 -22.40
C LYS A 398 -22.04 -2.88 -21.00
N CYS A 399 -23.20 -2.21 -20.88
CA CYS A 399 -23.75 -1.82 -19.59
C CYS A 399 -24.37 -3.03 -18.89
N HIS A 400 -23.91 -3.31 -17.65
CA HIS A 400 -24.39 -4.40 -16.80
C HIS A 400 -25.30 -3.92 -15.68
N TYR A 401 -25.25 -2.62 -15.39
CA TYR A 401 -26.10 -1.99 -14.38
C TYR A 401 -26.29 -0.52 -14.71
N SER A 402 -27.48 -0.01 -14.55
CA SER A 402 -27.81 1.41 -14.68
C SER A 402 -29.03 1.70 -13.80
N GLU A 403 -28.85 2.46 -12.74
CA GLU A 403 -29.93 2.85 -11.83
C GLU A 403 -29.62 4.21 -11.20
N THR A 404 -30.70 4.94 -10.86
CA THR A 404 -30.62 6.25 -10.21
C THR A 404 -30.94 6.10 -8.72
N LEU A 405 -29.96 6.42 -7.87
CA LEU A 405 -30.03 6.29 -6.43
C LEU A 405 -29.86 7.64 -5.73
N PRO A 406 -30.46 7.86 -4.56
CA PRO A 406 -30.17 9.02 -3.73
C PRO A 406 -28.79 8.88 -3.07
N ILE A 407 -28.33 9.94 -2.39
CA ILE A 407 -27.13 9.90 -1.54
C ILE A 407 -27.30 8.88 -0.39
N ASN A 408 -26.18 8.52 0.22
CA ASN A 408 -26.10 7.54 1.31
C ASN A 408 -26.65 6.16 0.93
N HIS A 409 -26.57 5.83 -0.38
CA HIS A 409 -26.91 4.51 -0.92
C HIS A 409 -25.69 3.91 -1.63
N TRP A 410 -25.72 2.59 -1.69
CA TRP A 410 -24.69 1.79 -2.33
C TRP A 410 -25.27 0.78 -3.31
N VAL A 411 -24.45 0.37 -4.26
CA VAL A 411 -24.74 -0.71 -5.19
C VAL A 411 -23.61 -1.71 -5.21
N LYS A 412 -23.96 -2.97 -5.33
CA LYS A 412 -23.04 -4.09 -5.42
C LYS A 412 -23.51 -5.05 -6.50
N LEU A 413 -22.67 -5.25 -7.53
CA LEU A 413 -22.99 -6.20 -8.60
C LEU A 413 -22.60 -7.61 -8.18
N ASN A 414 -23.41 -8.60 -8.58
CA ASN A 414 -23.08 -9.99 -8.35
C ASN A 414 -22.16 -10.53 -9.47
N ARG A 415 -20.86 -10.22 -9.37
CA ARG A 415 -19.82 -10.73 -10.28
C ARG A 415 -18.46 -10.74 -9.58
N GLN A 416 -17.94 -11.94 -9.28
CA GLN A 416 -16.79 -12.14 -8.40
C GLN A 416 -15.47 -12.44 -9.14
N TYR A 417 -15.46 -12.40 -10.46
CA TYR A 417 -14.26 -12.51 -11.27
C TYR A 417 -13.83 -11.16 -11.85
N TYR A 418 -12.58 -11.06 -12.23
CA TYR A 418 -12.01 -9.83 -12.79
C TYR A 418 -12.77 -9.41 -14.06
N THR A 419 -13.20 -8.19 -14.06
CA THR A 419 -13.71 -7.46 -15.22
C THR A 419 -13.10 -6.06 -15.18
N LYS A 420 -12.61 -5.56 -16.29
CA LYS A 420 -12.09 -4.18 -16.36
C LYS A 420 -13.25 -3.20 -16.37
N TRP A 421 -13.82 -3.00 -15.18
CA TRP A 421 -14.98 -2.15 -15.01
C TRP A 421 -14.70 -0.70 -15.36
N ASN A 422 -15.64 -0.05 -16.04
CA ASN A 422 -15.76 1.38 -16.18
C ASN A 422 -17.02 1.83 -15.42
N ILE A 423 -16.83 2.56 -14.32
CA ILE A 423 -17.89 3.09 -13.47
C ILE A 423 -18.14 4.53 -13.87
N LYS A 424 -19.37 4.85 -14.23
CA LYS A 424 -19.81 6.22 -14.52
C LYS A 424 -20.89 6.63 -13.56
N ILE A 425 -20.79 7.86 -13.05
CA ILE A 425 -21.81 8.44 -12.18
C ILE A 425 -22.22 9.79 -12.76
N TRP A 426 -23.52 9.99 -12.87
CA TRP A 426 -24.12 11.15 -13.48
C TRP A 426 -25.01 11.88 -12.46
N GLU A 427 -24.98 13.20 -12.46
CA GLU A 427 -25.90 14.08 -11.74
C GLU A 427 -26.66 14.91 -12.77
N ASN A 428 -28.00 14.75 -12.84
CA ASN A 428 -28.84 15.48 -13.83
C ASN A 428 -28.26 15.47 -15.25
N ASP A 429 -27.93 14.27 -15.76
CA ASP A 429 -27.29 14.05 -17.08
C ASP A 429 -25.87 14.59 -17.26
N ASN A 430 -25.27 15.20 -16.24
CA ASN A 430 -23.86 15.59 -16.24
C ASN A 430 -23.00 14.44 -15.68
N LEU A 431 -22.00 14.01 -16.46
CA LEU A 431 -21.03 13.02 -16.01
C LEU A 431 -20.12 13.66 -14.94
N ILE A 432 -20.29 13.26 -13.67
CA ILE A 432 -19.50 13.79 -12.54
C ILE A 432 -18.36 12.87 -12.13
N TYR A 433 -18.43 11.59 -12.49
CA TYR A 433 -17.39 10.61 -12.14
C TYR A 433 -17.25 9.58 -13.27
N ASN A 434 -16.01 9.29 -13.64
CA ASN A 434 -15.68 8.26 -14.61
C ASN A 434 -14.40 7.55 -14.16
N TYR A 435 -14.54 6.28 -13.75
CA TYR A 435 -13.44 5.49 -13.22
C TYR A 435 -13.30 4.16 -13.95
N ILE A 436 -12.14 3.93 -14.55
CA ILE A 436 -11.78 2.64 -15.14
C ILE A 436 -10.93 1.89 -14.13
N LEU A 437 -11.32 0.63 -13.82
CA LEU A 437 -10.62 -0.19 -12.85
C LEU A 437 -9.12 -0.26 -13.18
N ASN A 438 -8.34 0.24 -12.24
CA ASN A 438 -6.88 0.19 -12.25
C ASN A 438 -6.40 -0.37 -10.93
N LEU A 439 -5.68 -1.50 -10.99
CA LEU A 439 -5.16 -2.19 -9.81
C LEU A 439 -3.69 -1.84 -9.50
N LYS A 440 -3.07 -0.98 -10.31
CA LYS A 440 -1.67 -0.56 -10.08
C LYS A 440 -1.53 0.00 -8.65
N ASP A 441 -0.52 -0.48 -7.94
CA ASP A 441 -0.19 -0.12 -6.56
C ASP A 441 -1.29 -0.41 -5.52
N LYS A 442 -2.41 -1.04 -5.91
CA LYS A 442 -3.49 -1.44 -5.01
C LYS A 442 -3.18 -2.76 -4.31
N ARG A 443 -3.62 -2.91 -3.07
CA ARG A 443 -3.59 -4.20 -2.36
C ARG A 443 -4.69 -5.11 -2.90
N VAL A 444 -4.28 -6.21 -3.51
CA VAL A 444 -5.19 -7.21 -4.09
C VAL A 444 -4.99 -8.53 -3.38
N TYR A 445 -6.08 -9.17 -2.98
CA TYR A 445 -6.05 -10.46 -2.32
C TYR A 445 -6.60 -11.56 -3.24
N ILE A 446 -5.83 -12.61 -3.45
CA ILE A 446 -6.25 -13.82 -4.18
C ILE A 446 -6.22 -15.01 -3.24
N SER A 447 -7.36 -15.69 -3.04
CA SER A 447 -7.45 -16.92 -2.26
C SER A 447 -7.76 -18.12 -3.14
N PHE A 448 -7.17 -19.27 -2.79
CA PHE A 448 -7.48 -20.57 -3.39
C PHE A 448 -8.46 -21.31 -2.49
N GLU A 449 -9.63 -21.65 -3.04
CA GLU A 449 -10.70 -22.32 -2.31
C GLU A 449 -10.57 -23.87 -2.35
N SER A 450 -9.42 -24.38 -2.78
CA SER A 450 -9.13 -25.80 -2.83
C SER A 450 -7.91 -26.17 -1.97
N LYS A 451 -8.01 -27.28 -1.23
CA LYS A 451 -6.91 -27.89 -0.48
C LYS A 451 -6.09 -28.88 -1.33
N SER A 452 -6.49 -29.10 -2.58
CA SER A 452 -5.85 -30.05 -3.48
C SER A 452 -4.49 -29.53 -3.96
N LEU A 453 -3.46 -30.38 -3.91
CA LEU A 453 -2.15 -30.07 -4.48
C LEU A 453 -2.23 -29.82 -5.99
N GLY A 454 -3.03 -30.60 -6.72
CA GLY A 454 -3.17 -30.44 -8.17
C GLY A 454 -3.76 -29.10 -8.56
N ASP A 455 -4.83 -28.66 -7.90
CA ASP A 455 -5.48 -27.38 -8.13
C ASP A 455 -4.52 -26.22 -7.83
N THR A 456 -3.81 -26.31 -6.71
CA THR A 456 -2.84 -25.30 -6.31
C THR A 456 -1.71 -25.14 -7.33
N LEU A 457 -1.14 -26.25 -7.81
CA LEU A 457 -0.11 -26.26 -8.85
C LEU A 457 -0.63 -25.74 -10.20
N ALA A 458 -1.88 -26.06 -10.52
CA ALA A 458 -2.52 -25.63 -11.76
C ALA A 458 -2.75 -24.11 -11.81
N TRP A 459 -3.12 -23.48 -10.68
CA TRP A 459 -3.55 -22.09 -10.65
C TRP A 459 -2.46 -21.08 -10.27
N MET A 460 -1.43 -21.50 -9.55
CA MET A 460 -0.37 -20.61 -9.05
C MET A 460 0.37 -19.82 -10.15
N PRO A 461 0.67 -20.35 -11.35
CA PRO A 461 1.34 -19.58 -12.39
C PRO A 461 0.65 -18.26 -12.75
N TYR A 462 -0.69 -18.28 -12.78
CA TYR A 462 -1.50 -17.14 -13.21
C TYR A 462 -1.63 -16.04 -12.16
N VAL A 463 -1.33 -16.36 -10.91
CA VAL A 463 -1.25 -15.37 -9.83
C VAL A 463 -0.08 -14.41 -10.07
N LYS A 464 1.07 -14.94 -10.48
CA LYS A 464 2.23 -14.12 -10.86
C LYS A 464 1.96 -13.31 -12.13
N GLU A 465 1.36 -13.93 -13.15
CA GLU A 465 0.98 -13.23 -14.38
C GLU A 465 -0.01 -12.07 -14.11
N PHE A 466 -0.97 -12.29 -13.20
CA PHE A 466 -1.90 -11.26 -12.77
C PHE A 466 -1.18 -10.09 -12.10
N LYS A 467 -0.26 -10.39 -11.18
CA LYS A 467 0.55 -9.37 -10.51
C LYS A 467 1.35 -8.53 -11.50
N ASP A 468 2.06 -9.20 -12.43
CA ASP A 468 2.91 -8.53 -13.42
C ASP A 468 2.09 -7.67 -14.38
N LYS A 469 0.94 -8.16 -14.83
CA LYS A 469 0.01 -7.43 -15.70
C LYS A 469 -0.54 -6.17 -15.02
N HIS A 470 -0.91 -6.26 -13.76
CA HIS A 470 -1.60 -5.20 -13.04
C HIS A 470 -0.70 -4.34 -12.16
N GLN A 471 0.55 -4.73 -11.95
CA GLN A 471 1.53 -4.04 -11.09
C GLN A 471 0.95 -3.75 -9.68
N CYS A 472 0.19 -4.71 -9.14
CA CYS A 472 -0.49 -4.56 -7.85
C CYS A 472 0.35 -5.11 -6.69
N ASN A 473 0.04 -4.69 -5.46
CA ASN A 473 0.58 -5.26 -4.23
C ASN A 473 -0.24 -6.52 -3.91
N LEU A 474 0.25 -7.68 -4.37
CA LEU A 474 -0.50 -8.92 -4.34
C LEU A 474 -0.29 -9.70 -3.05
N ILE A 475 -1.40 -10.12 -2.45
CA ILE A 475 -1.47 -11.01 -1.29
C ILE A 475 -2.15 -12.30 -1.74
N VAL A 476 -1.56 -13.43 -1.38
CA VAL A 476 -2.06 -14.75 -1.79
C VAL A 476 -2.25 -15.65 -0.58
N SER A 477 -3.36 -16.40 -0.59
CA SER A 477 -3.59 -17.45 0.39
C SER A 477 -3.86 -18.78 -0.31
N THR A 478 -3.02 -19.76 -0.01
CA THR A 478 -3.20 -21.16 -0.43
C THR A 478 -2.97 -22.09 0.76
N PHE A 479 -3.46 -23.33 0.68
CA PHE A 479 -3.15 -24.35 1.67
C PHE A 479 -1.72 -24.92 1.52
N MET A 480 -0.94 -24.43 0.53
CA MET A 480 0.39 -24.89 0.16
C MET A 480 1.40 -23.73 0.03
N ASN A 481 1.22 -22.65 0.82
CA ASN A 481 2.07 -21.45 0.76
C ASN A 481 3.57 -21.77 0.84
N HIS A 482 3.96 -22.79 1.63
CA HIS A 482 5.35 -23.19 1.82
C HIS A 482 6.05 -23.62 0.53
N LEU A 483 5.32 -24.09 -0.49
CA LEU A 483 5.91 -24.45 -1.79
C LEU A 483 6.37 -23.24 -2.61
N PHE A 484 5.84 -22.06 -2.34
CA PHE A 484 5.95 -20.88 -3.21
C PHE A 484 6.64 -19.68 -2.57
N LYS A 485 6.69 -19.59 -1.25
CA LYS A 485 7.27 -18.43 -0.52
C LYS A 485 8.70 -18.09 -0.95
N ASP A 486 9.51 -19.12 -1.26
CA ASP A 486 10.90 -18.93 -1.65
C ASP A 486 11.07 -18.51 -3.12
N THR A 487 10.10 -18.84 -3.98
CA THR A 487 10.20 -18.63 -5.43
C THR A 487 9.39 -17.46 -5.95
N TYR A 488 8.38 -16.99 -5.21
CA TYR A 488 7.56 -15.83 -5.50
C TYR A 488 7.77 -14.74 -4.46
N GLN A 489 9.02 -14.27 -4.31
CA GLN A 489 9.45 -13.35 -3.24
C GLN A 489 8.76 -11.97 -3.28
N ASP A 490 8.22 -11.60 -4.42
CA ASP A 490 7.50 -10.35 -4.63
C ASP A 490 5.98 -10.47 -4.32
N ILE A 491 5.53 -11.60 -3.79
CA ILE A 491 4.14 -11.88 -3.38
C ILE A 491 4.08 -12.07 -1.86
N GLU A 492 3.14 -11.39 -1.21
CA GLU A 492 2.85 -11.59 0.21
C GLU A 492 1.99 -12.85 0.38
N PHE A 493 2.46 -13.86 1.14
CA PHE A 493 1.69 -15.05 1.44
C PHE A 493 1.11 -14.99 2.86
N VAL A 494 -0.19 -15.25 2.97
CA VAL A 494 -0.92 -15.33 4.25
C VAL A 494 -1.59 -16.69 4.41
N GLU A 495 -1.74 -17.14 5.66
CA GLU A 495 -2.37 -18.44 5.91
C GLU A 495 -3.90 -18.37 5.68
N PRO A 496 -4.54 -19.47 5.25
CA PRO A 496 -5.99 -19.52 5.10
C PRO A 496 -6.70 -19.16 6.42
N GLY A 497 -7.65 -18.22 6.33
CA GLY A 497 -8.37 -17.71 7.51
C GLY A 497 -7.71 -16.53 8.22
N GLN A 498 -6.51 -16.13 7.84
CA GLN A 498 -5.85 -14.94 8.37
C GLN A 498 -6.57 -13.67 7.90
N VAL A 499 -6.80 -12.73 8.84
CA VAL A 499 -7.40 -11.42 8.51
C VAL A 499 -6.41 -10.58 7.72
N VAL A 500 -6.86 -10.05 6.59
CA VAL A 500 -6.10 -9.15 5.71
C VAL A 500 -6.82 -7.82 5.63
N ASN A 501 -6.16 -6.75 6.06
CA ASN A 501 -6.73 -5.40 6.09
C ASN A 501 -6.34 -4.58 4.85
N ASN A 502 -7.12 -3.52 4.59
CA ASN A 502 -6.84 -2.52 3.56
C ASN A 502 -6.72 -3.11 2.14
N ILE A 503 -7.51 -4.14 1.84
CA ILE A 503 -7.60 -4.67 0.49
C ILE A 503 -8.55 -3.82 -0.36
N TYR A 504 -8.20 -3.63 -1.63
CA TYR A 504 -8.98 -2.90 -2.61
C TYR A 504 -9.78 -3.82 -3.53
N ALA A 505 -9.21 -4.98 -3.87
CA ALA A 505 -9.87 -6.01 -4.66
C ALA A 505 -9.56 -7.39 -4.10
N MET A 506 -10.50 -8.32 -4.28
CA MET A 506 -10.36 -9.72 -3.86
C MET A 506 -10.94 -10.64 -4.91
N TYR A 507 -10.21 -11.68 -5.25
CA TYR A 507 -10.64 -12.75 -6.16
C TYR A 507 -10.43 -14.11 -5.51
N LYS A 508 -11.40 -15.02 -5.73
CA LYS A 508 -11.34 -16.39 -5.25
C LYS A 508 -11.21 -17.34 -6.43
N ILE A 509 -10.19 -18.18 -6.42
CA ILE A 509 -10.02 -19.23 -7.44
C ILE A 509 -10.51 -20.54 -6.87
N GLY A 510 -11.45 -21.19 -7.54
CA GLY A 510 -12.06 -22.42 -7.03
C GLY A 510 -13.09 -23.03 -7.97
N TRP A 511 -13.69 -24.11 -7.50
CA TRP A 511 -14.76 -24.85 -8.16
C TRP A 511 -16.10 -24.39 -7.57
N PHE A 512 -16.80 -23.48 -8.24
CA PHE A 512 -18.02 -22.88 -7.72
C PHE A 512 -19.25 -23.45 -8.39
N TYR A 513 -20.17 -23.95 -7.57
CA TYR A 513 -21.44 -24.50 -7.98
C TYR A 513 -22.60 -23.75 -7.35
N LYS A 514 -23.71 -23.65 -8.07
CA LYS A 514 -25.02 -23.28 -7.53
C LYS A 514 -25.63 -24.45 -6.76
N ASP A 515 -26.74 -24.20 -6.07
CA ASP A 515 -27.45 -25.23 -5.29
C ASP A 515 -27.95 -26.41 -6.15
N ASN A 516 -28.27 -26.16 -7.42
CA ASN A 516 -28.69 -27.17 -8.39
C ASN A 516 -27.51 -27.97 -9.03
N ASN A 517 -26.29 -27.86 -8.51
CA ASN A 517 -25.06 -28.45 -9.03
C ASN A 517 -24.58 -27.94 -10.42
N GLU A 518 -25.20 -26.89 -10.94
CA GLU A 518 -24.65 -26.17 -12.09
C GLU A 518 -23.49 -25.30 -11.69
N PHE A 519 -22.61 -24.93 -12.63
CA PHE A 519 -21.54 -23.99 -12.35
C PHE A 519 -22.09 -22.59 -12.03
N ASP A 520 -21.39 -21.86 -11.17
CA ASP A 520 -21.80 -20.52 -10.77
C ASP A 520 -21.17 -19.47 -11.72
N GLU A 521 -21.99 -18.96 -12.65
CA GLU A 521 -21.58 -17.94 -13.62
C GLU A 521 -21.26 -16.57 -13.02
N TYR A 522 -21.62 -16.34 -11.77
CA TYR A 522 -21.26 -15.10 -11.05
C TYR A 522 -19.84 -15.16 -10.50
N ARG A 523 -19.29 -16.35 -10.28
CA ARG A 523 -17.95 -16.59 -9.76
C ARG A 523 -16.93 -17.01 -10.82
N ASN A 524 -17.39 -17.56 -11.93
CA ASN A 524 -16.57 -17.92 -13.07
C ASN A 524 -17.31 -17.57 -14.37
N PRO A 525 -16.67 -16.86 -15.34
CA PRO A 525 -17.34 -16.50 -16.58
C PRO A 525 -17.65 -17.69 -17.51
N ASN A 526 -16.99 -18.84 -17.32
CA ASN A 526 -17.12 -20.01 -18.15
C ASN A 526 -17.31 -21.28 -17.31
N ASP A 527 -18.01 -22.28 -17.88
CA ASP A 527 -18.17 -23.58 -17.25
C ASP A 527 -16.80 -24.30 -17.21
N PHE A 528 -16.20 -24.34 -16.03
CA PHE A 528 -14.89 -24.94 -15.79
C PHE A 528 -14.87 -26.45 -16.09
N LYS A 529 -16.00 -27.14 -16.19
CA LYS A 529 -16.07 -28.53 -16.59
C LYS A 529 -15.72 -28.73 -18.06
N LYS A 530 -15.90 -27.71 -18.89
CA LYS A 530 -15.72 -27.73 -20.35
C LYS A 530 -14.40 -27.13 -20.83
N GLN A 531 -13.45 -27.01 -19.94
CA GLN A 531 -12.18 -26.33 -20.23
C GLN A 531 -11.01 -26.93 -19.43
N PRO A 532 -9.76 -26.62 -19.81
CA PRO A 532 -8.59 -27.00 -19.02
C PRO A 532 -8.67 -26.50 -17.59
N MET A 533 -8.20 -27.30 -16.63
CA MET A 533 -8.22 -26.97 -15.21
C MET A 533 -7.50 -25.64 -14.90
N GLN A 534 -6.40 -25.37 -15.60
CA GLN A 534 -5.66 -24.12 -15.49
C GLN A 534 -6.46 -22.91 -15.98
N LYS A 535 -7.32 -23.10 -16.97
CA LYS A 535 -8.12 -22.01 -17.53
C LYS A 535 -9.14 -21.44 -16.54
N THR A 536 -9.49 -22.18 -15.52
CA THR A 536 -10.31 -21.68 -14.40
C THR A 536 -9.67 -20.45 -13.73
N ALA A 537 -8.35 -20.48 -13.49
CA ALA A 537 -7.65 -19.33 -12.92
C ALA A 537 -7.59 -18.14 -13.87
N THR A 538 -7.28 -18.39 -15.16
CA THR A 538 -7.22 -17.27 -16.13
C THR A 538 -8.58 -16.62 -16.34
N ASP A 539 -9.65 -17.40 -16.36
CA ASP A 539 -11.00 -16.87 -16.53
C ASP A 539 -11.41 -15.99 -15.33
N ILE A 540 -11.14 -16.46 -14.11
CA ILE A 540 -11.45 -15.68 -12.88
C ILE A 540 -10.59 -14.43 -12.79
N LEU A 541 -9.33 -14.48 -13.21
CA LEU A 541 -8.38 -13.37 -13.14
C LEU A 541 -8.38 -12.47 -14.39
N GLY A 542 -9.20 -12.73 -15.40
CA GLY A 542 -9.25 -11.95 -16.63
C GLY A 542 -7.94 -12.00 -17.44
N LEU A 543 -7.28 -13.15 -17.47
CA LEU A 543 -6.04 -13.40 -18.18
C LEU A 543 -6.28 -14.21 -19.46
N GLN A 544 -5.33 -14.13 -20.39
CA GLN A 544 -5.34 -14.99 -21.56
C GLN A 544 -4.79 -16.37 -21.18
N TYR A 545 -5.50 -17.43 -21.53
CA TYR A 545 -5.05 -18.79 -21.25
C TYR A 545 -3.83 -19.19 -22.07
N LYS A 546 -2.83 -19.71 -21.39
CA LYS A 546 -1.66 -20.40 -21.92
C LYS A 546 -1.25 -21.43 -20.87
N GLU A 547 -0.98 -22.69 -21.27
CA GLU A 547 -0.49 -23.69 -20.31
C GLU A 547 0.85 -23.25 -19.70
N MET A 548 0.92 -23.20 -18.37
CA MET A 548 2.08 -22.71 -17.64
C MET A 548 2.39 -23.59 -16.42
N LYS A 549 3.68 -23.76 -16.13
CA LYS A 549 4.16 -24.44 -14.93
C LYS A 549 4.36 -23.45 -13.79
N PRO A 550 4.05 -23.84 -12.53
CA PRO A 550 4.44 -23.04 -11.37
C PRO A 550 5.97 -23.02 -11.20
N ILE A 551 6.49 -21.96 -10.62
CA ILE A 551 7.90 -21.85 -10.26
C ILE A 551 8.08 -22.53 -8.89
N LEU A 552 8.74 -23.70 -8.89
CA LEU A 552 9.05 -24.45 -7.68
C LEU A 552 10.56 -24.44 -7.42
N LYS A 553 10.96 -24.58 -6.16
CA LYS A 553 12.36 -24.78 -5.79
C LYS A 553 12.75 -26.23 -6.09
N ILE A 554 13.29 -26.45 -7.30
CA ILE A 554 13.70 -27.77 -7.76
C ILE A 554 15.20 -27.90 -7.54
N PRO A 555 15.68 -28.90 -6.79
CA PRO A 555 17.12 -29.13 -6.63
C PRO A 555 17.74 -29.60 -7.93
N ASN A 556 18.96 -29.18 -8.19
CA ASN A 556 19.75 -29.73 -9.30
C ASN A 556 20.27 -31.11 -8.90
N VAL A 557 19.65 -32.16 -9.45
CA VAL A 557 19.98 -33.58 -9.17
C VAL A 557 20.14 -34.34 -10.47
N GLU A 558 21.04 -35.30 -10.45
CA GLU A 558 21.21 -36.24 -11.59
C GLU A 558 20.02 -37.21 -11.71
N LYS A 559 19.63 -37.49 -12.92
CA LYS A 559 18.63 -38.53 -13.23
C LYS A 559 19.19 -39.91 -12.95
N SER A 560 18.44 -40.70 -12.21
CA SER A 560 18.73 -42.14 -11.98
C SER A 560 17.78 -43.03 -12.79
N ARG A 561 17.96 -44.36 -12.69
CA ARG A 561 17.01 -45.29 -13.33
C ARG A 561 15.67 -45.45 -12.61
N LYS A 562 15.28 -44.43 -11.83
CA LYS A 562 14.02 -44.39 -11.10
C LYS A 562 12.86 -44.00 -12.01
N VAL A 563 11.70 -44.62 -11.78
CA VAL A 563 10.40 -44.24 -12.33
C VAL A 563 9.41 -43.98 -11.23
N GLY A 564 8.86 -42.77 -11.22
CA GLY A 564 7.86 -42.38 -10.18
C GLY A 564 6.51 -43.09 -10.47
N ILE A 565 5.89 -43.64 -9.44
CA ILE A 565 4.60 -44.35 -9.52
C ILE A 565 3.64 -43.74 -8.52
N ALA A 566 2.41 -43.39 -8.95
CA ALA A 566 1.32 -42.99 -8.07
C ALA A 566 0.01 -43.69 -8.42
N ILE A 567 -0.47 -44.50 -7.50
CA ILE A 567 -1.64 -45.37 -7.72
C ILE A 567 -2.90 -44.89 -6.95
N HIS A 568 -2.76 -43.95 -6.00
CA HIS A 568 -3.84 -43.54 -5.12
C HIS A 568 -4.41 -42.17 -5.45
N ALA A 569 -5.73 -42.01 -5.26
CA ALA A 569 -6.48 -40.76 -5.41
C ALA A 569 -7.67 -40.68 -4.43
N THR A 570 -8.45 -39.61 -4.50
CA THR A 570 -9.55 -39.29 -3.60
C THR A 570 -10.88 -39.98 -3.92
N ALA A 571 -10.98 -40.75 -5.00
CA ALA A 571 -12.17 -41.49 -5.39
C ALA A 571 -11.80 -42.68 -6.28
N GLN A 572 -12.50 -43.81 -6.15
CA GLN A 572 -12.23 -45.03 -6.94
C GLN A 572 -12.35 -44.80 -8.46
N ALA A 573 -13.18 -43.89 -8.91
CA ALA A 573 -13.30 -43.52 -10.32
C ALA A 573 -12.00 -42.98 -10.94
N LYS A 574 -11.07 -42.46 -10.12
CA LYS A 574 -9.74 -42.00 -10.56
C LYS A 574 -8.70 -43.09 -10.65
N TYR A 575 -8.93 -44.21 -9.97
CA TYR A 575 -7.97 -45.33 -9.95
C TYR A 575 -7.90 -46.02 -11.31
N TRP A 576 -6.77 -46.65 -11.59
CA TRP A 576 -6.65 -47.60 -12.68
C TRP A 576 -7.24 -48.94 -12.22
N ASN A 577 -8.52 -49.18 -12.55
CA ASN A 577 -9.31 -50.26 -12.02
C ASN A 577 -9.11 -51.63 -12.73
N ASN A 578 -8.08 -51.74 -13.59
CA ASN A 578 -7.68 -53.01 -14.16
C ASN A 578 -6.89 -53.82 -13.11
N PRO A 579 -7.34 -55.04 -12.72
CA PRO A 579 -6.80 -55.72 -11.53
C PRO A 579 -5.32 -56.11 -11.62
N GLN A 580 -4.79 -56.37 -12.84
CA GLN A 580 -3.44 -56.89 -13.06
C GLN A 580 -2.50 -55.83 -13.64
N ALA A 581 -3.02 -54.75 -14.18
CA ALA A 581 -2.26 -53.86 -15.04
C ALA A 581 -1.10 -53.17 -14.34
N TRP A 582 -1.27 -52.72 -13.06
CA TRP A 582 -0.17 -52.16 -12.30
C TRP A 582 0.96 -53.17 -12.11
N GLN A 583 0.66 -54.43 -11.76
CA GLN A 583 1.65 -55.45 -11.53
C GLN A 583 2.44 -55.77 -12.83
N GLU A 584 1.72 -55.85 -13.97
CA GLU A 584 2.34 -56.12 -15.28
C GLU A 584 3.29 -54.98 -15.69
N VAL A 585 2.90 -53.71 -15.49
CA VAL A 585 3.75 -52.54 -15.74
C VAL A 585 4.98 -52.50 -14.83
N ILE A 586 4.83 -52.82 -13.56
CA ILE A 586 5.96 -52.87 -12.60
C ILE A 586 6.93 -54.01 -12.98
N ASN A 587 6.43 -55.19 -13.32
CA ASN A 587 7.26 -56.30 -13.78
C ASN A 587 8.05 -55.91 -15.02
N TYR A 588 7.40 -55.23 -15.97
CA TYR A 588 8.06 -54.74 -17.17
C TYR A 588 9.17 -53.72 -16.88
N LEU A 589 8.93 -52.72 -15.99
CA LEU A 589 9.95 -51.76 -15.61
C LEU A 589 11.15 -52.43 -14.94
N ASN A 590 10.91 -53.39 -14.01
CA ASN A 590 11.94 -54.14 -13.35
C ASN A 590 12.76 -54.98 -14.34
N SER A 591 12.13 -55.58 -15.35
CA SER A 591 12.82 -56.36 -16.43
C SER A 591 13.75 -55.48 -17.27
N LEU A 592 13.46 -54.17 -17.37
CA LEU A 592 14.30 -53.17 -18.05
C LEU A 592 15.37 -52.58 -17.12
N GLY A 593 15.45 -53.02 -15.85
CA GLY A 593 16.39 -52.51 -14.85
C GLY A 593 16.08 -51.10 -14.34
N TYR A 594 14.81 -50.72 -14.35
CA TYR A 594 14.32 -49.50 -13.67
C TYR A 594 13.91 -49.84 -12.25
N ASP A 595 14.01 -48.82 -11.35
CA ASP A 595 13.53 -48.85 -9.98
C ASP A 595 12.18 -48.12 -9.90
N PRO A 596 11.02 -48.82 -9.83
CA PRO A 596 9.74 -48.19 -9.64
C PRO A 596 9.57 -47.68 -8.23
N ILE A 597 9.49 -46.35 -8.04
CA ILE A 597 9.36 -45.71 -6.75
C ILE A 597 7.89 -45.34 -6.52
N LEU A 598 7.26 -45.96 -5.52
CA LEU A 598 5.87 -45.69 -5.18
C LEU A 598 5.75 -44.48 -4.23
N TYR A 599 5.17 -43.39 -4.71
CA TYR A 599 4.81 -42.22 -3.93
C TYR A 599 3.37 -42.34 -3.46
N SER A 600 3.19 -42.67 -2.20
CA SER A 600 1.86 -42.79 -1.57
C SER A 600 1.93 -42.53 -0.09
N LYS A 601 0.94 -41.78 0.41
CA LYS A 601 0.66 -41.62 1.85
C LYS A 601 -0.17 -42.76 2.43
N GLU A 602 -0.87 -43.50 1.54
CA GLU A 602 -1.79 -44.53 1.91
C GLU A 602 -1.06 -45.84 2.24
N ASN A 603 -1.63 -46.59 3.17
CA ASN A 603 -1.15 -47.91 3.50
C ASN A 603 -1.54 -48.94 2.41
N ASN A 604 -0.79 -50.04 2.35
CA ASN A 604 -1.13 -51.16 1.47
C ASN A 604 -2.53 -51.71 1.81
N GLY A 605 -3.36 -51.89 0.82
CA GLY A 605 -4.75 -52.36 0.98
C GLY A 605 -5.74 -51.22 1.23
N TYR A 606 -5.35 -49.93 1.18
CA TYR A 606 -6.23 -48.81 1.36
C TYR A 606 -7.43 -48.87 0.41
N MET A 607 -8.64 -48.87 1.00
CA MET A 607 -9.93 -48.97 0.26
C MET A 607 -9.96 -50.16 -0.75
N GLY A 608 -9.30 -51.24 -0.43
CA GLY A 608 -9.22 -52.44 -1.29
C GLY A 608 -8.16 -52.36 -2.40
N ASN A 609 -7.33 -51.31 -2.44
CA ASN A 609 -6.28 -51.13 -3.44
C ASN A 609 -4.92 -51.52 -2.87
N PHE A 610 -4.28 -52.54 -3.44
CA PHE A 610 -3.01 -53.06 -2.98
C PHE A 610 -1.84 -52.47 -3.75
N HIS A 611 -0.68 -52.34 -3.07
CA HIS A 611 0.56 -51.93 -3.69
C HIS A 611 1.08 -53.08 -4.60
N PRO A 612 1.51 -52.82 -5.83
CA PRO A 612 2.15 -53.84 -6.67
C PRO A 612 3.42 -54.34 -6.01
N GLN A 613 3.76 -55.61 -6.23
CA GLN A 613 5.03 -56.20 -5.79
C GLN A 613 6.17 -55.65 -6.64
N GLY A 614 7.36 -55.51 -6.05
CA GLY A 614 8.55 -55.05 -6.79
C GLY A 614 8.67 -53.54 -6.91
N VAL A 615 7.84 -52.74 -6.19
CA VAL A 615 8.03 -51.33 -6.03
C VAL A 615 8.83 -51.00 -4.77
N ILE A 616 9.58 -49.89 -4.81
CA ILE A 616 10.24 -49.32 -3.64
C ILE A 616 9.33 -48.19 -3.12
N LYS A 617 8.81 -48.36 -1.90
CA LYS A 617 7.97 -47.30 -1.31
C LYS A 617 8.84 -46.14 -0.84
N PHE A 618 8.50 -44.93 -1.27
CA PHE A 618 9.15 -43.73 -0.81
C PHE A 618 8.65 -43.36 0.60
N GLU A 619 9.57 -43.38 1.57
CA GLU A 619 9.29 -43.04 2.96
C GLU A 619 9.79 -41.61 3.23
N SER A 620 8.91 -40.64 3.19
CA SER A 620 9.24 -39.26 3.53
C SER A 620 8.09 -38.56 4.23
N GLY A 621 8.44 -37.66 5.17
CA GLY A 621 7.49 -36.83 5.89
C GLY A 621 7.19 -35.48 5.24
N SER A 622 8.03 -34.98 4.31
CA SER A 622 7.87 -33.63 3.73
C SER A 622 7.70 -33.64 2.22
N LEU A 623 6.99 -32.62 1.72
CA LEU A 623 6.77 -32.43 0.30
C LEU A 623 8.06 -32.01 -0.43
N GLU A 624 8.97 -31.29 0.25
CA GLU A 624 10.27 -30.89 -0.28
C GLU A 624 11.17 -32.10 -0.52
N SER A 625 11.20 -33.06 0.41
CA SER A 625 11.97 -34.29 0.22
C SER A 625 11.38 -35.18 -0.88
N LEU A 626 10.06 -35.17 -1.03
CA LEU A 626 9.38 -35.82 -2.14
C LEU A 626 9.75 -35.19 -3.48
N ILE A 627 9.75 -33.85 -3.58
CA ILE A 627 10.18 -33.12 -4.79
C ILE A 627 11.63 -33.49 -5.15
N LYS A 628 12.51 -33.53 -4.14
CA LYS A 628 13.94 -33.86 -4.34
C LYS A 628 14.12 -35.28 -4.89
N ASP A 629 13.44 -36.28 -4.34
CA ASP A 629 13.55 -37.66 -4.83
C ASP A 629 12.85 -37.81 -6.20
N LEU A 630 11.65 -37.27 -6.35
CA LEU A 630 10.90 -37.29 -7.61
C LEU A 630 11.70 -36.63 -8.75
N ALA A 631 12.48 -35.58 -8.47
CA ALA A 631 13.34 -34.91 -9.44
C ALA A 631 14.44 -35.85 -10.00
N THR A 632 14.79 -36.92 -9.29
CA THR A 632 15.75 -37.94 -9.78
C THR A 632 15.12 -38.92 -10.75
N CYS A 633 13.79 -39.02 -10.87
CA CYS A 633 13.10 -39.96 -11.73
C CYS A 633 13.25 -39.58 -13.21
N GLN A 634 13.33 -40.57 -14.08
CA GLN A 634 13.40 -40.37 -15.53
C GLN A 634 12.04 -39.99 -16.15
N PHE A 635 10.97 -40.58 -15.66
CA PHE A 635 9.58 -40.27 -15.98
C PHE A 635 8.68 -40.72 -14.84
N PHE A 636 7.41 -40.39 -14.94
CA PHE A 636 6.41 -40.65 -13.94
C PHE A 636 5.19 -41.35 -14.57
N ILE A 637 4.64 -42.35 -13.89
CA ILE A 637 3.38 -43.02 -14.27
C ILE A 637 2.38 -42.82 -13.14
N GLY A 638 1.25 -42.20 -13.43
CA GLY A 638 0.25 -41.95 -12.43
C GLY A 638 -1.16 -41.78 -12.98
N ILE A 639 -2.06 -41.52 -12.08
CA ILE A 639 -3.47 -41.29 -12.35
C ILE A 639 -3.79 -39.78 -12.19
N GLY A 640 -5.01 -39.34 -12.53
CA GLY A 640 -5.45 -37.95 -12.36
C GLY A 640 -5.42 -37.50 -10.92
N SER A 641 -4.26 -37.09 -10.41
CA SER A 641 -4.00 -36.72 -9.03
C SER A 641 -2.96 -35.60 -8.89
N GLY A 642 -2.84 -35.03 -7.69
CA GLY A 642 -1.87 -33.95 -7.40
C GLY A 642 -0.41 -34.35 -7.65
N LEU A 643 -0.02 -35.65 -7.51
CA LEU A 643 1.33 -36.10 -7.77
C LEU A 643 1.67 -36.07 -9.27
N SER A 644 0.72 -36.36 -10.17
CA SER A 644 0.91 -36.20 -11.61
C SER A 644 1.14 -34.75 -12.00
N TRP A 645 0.40 -33.79 -11.36
CA TRP A 645 0.61 -32.36 -11.51
C TRP A 645 1.99 -31.94 -10.99
N LEU A 646 2.42 -32.49 -9.85
CA LEU A 646 3.73 -32.17 -9.28
C LEU A 646 4.87 -32.67 -10.19
N ALA A 647 4.79 -33.91 -10.67
CA ALA A 647 5.78 -34.48 -11.61
C ALA A 647 5.90 -33.62 -12.87
N TRP A 648 4.75 -33.23 -13.46
CA TRP A 648 4.72 -32.32 -14.60
C TRP A 648 5.34 -30.96 -14.28
N SER A 649 5.00 -30.38 -13.11
CA SER A 649 5.49 -29.05 -12.68
C SER A 649 7.02 -29.01 -12.55
N ILE A 650 7.64 -30.08 -12.07
CA ILE A 650 9.10 -30.19 -11.96
C ILE A 650 9.79 -30.68 -13.25
N GLY A 651 9.05 -30.81 -14.36
CA GLY A 651 9.61 -31.06 -15.69
C GLY A 651 9.78 -32.51 -16.06
N ILE A 652 9.25 -33.46 -15.27
CA ILE A 652 9.33 -34.89 -15.55
C ILE A 652 8.27 -35.28 -16.60
N PRO A 653 8.59 -36.11 -17.62
CA PRO A 653 7.60 -36.70 -18.52
C PRO A 653 6.57 -37.51 -17.72
N VAL A 654 5.28 -37.29 -17.95
CA VAL A 654 4.20 -37.95 -17.22
C VAL A 654 3.40 -38.87 -18.16
N ILE A 655 3.29 -40.15 -17.83
CA ILE A 655 2.28 -41.04 -18.37
C ILE A 655 1.08 -40.96 -17.46
N LEU A 656 -0.02 -40.40 -17.98
CA LEU A 656 -1.22 -40.12 -17.18
C LEU A 656 -2.35 -41.07 -17.57
N ILE A 657 -2.68 -42.01 -16.70
CA ILE A 657 -3.75 -43.01 -16.89
C ILE A 657 -5.02 -42.38 -16.32
N SER A 658 -6.01 -42.08 -17.16
CA SER A 658 -7.26 -41.49 -16.68
C SER A 658 -8.41 -41.64 -17.70
N GLY A 659 -9.51 -42.24 -17.27
CA GLY A 659 -10.80 -42.17 -17.93
C GLY A 659 -11.80 -41.25 -17.20
N PHE A 660 -11.43 -40.76 -16.01
CA PHE A 660 -12.26 -39.92 -15.16
C PHE A 660 -12.50 -38.50 -15.74
N SER A 661 -11.52 -37.92 -16.38
CA SER A 661 -11.57 -36.61 -17.02
C SER A 661 -11.27 -36.72 -18.53
N ASP A 662 -11.76 -35.72 -19.28
CA ASP A 662 -11.44 -35.59 -20.71
C ASP A 662 -9.99 -35.14 -20.90
N ILE A 663 -9.44 -35.37 -22.11
CA ILE A 663 -8.02 -35.14 -22.42
C ILE A 663 -7.57 -33.71 -22.18
N TYR A 664 -8.44 -32.72 -22.43
CA TYR A 664 -8.12 -31.28 -22.27
C TYR A 664 -8.07 -30.83 -20.83
N THR A 665 -8.55 -31.62 -19.87
CA THR A 665 -8.74 -31.18 -18.48
C THR A 665 -7.43 -30.95 -17.75
N GLU A 666 -6.50 -31.91 -17.85
CA GLU A 666 -5.20 -31.82 -17.20
C GLU A 666 -4.11 -31.33 -18.17
N THR A 667 -2.86 -31.45 -17.77
CA THR A 667 -1.67 -31.00 -18.51
C THR A 667 -1.55 -31.69 -19.90
N GLN A 668 -1.04 -30.96 -20.88
CA GLN A 668 -0.84 -31.41 -22.26
C GLN A 668 0.65 -31.54 -22.60
N SER A 669 1.44 -30.51 -22.29
CA SER A 669 2.87 -30.52 -22.59
C SER A 669 3.60 -31.55 -21.74
N ASN A 670 4.46 -32.35 -22.34
CA ASN A 670 5.24 -33.40 -21.66
C ASN A 670 4.38 -34.41 -20.86
N THR A 671 3.10 -34.57 -21.27
CA THR A 671 2.14 -35.49 -20.68
C THR A 671 1.59 -36.42 -21.75
N TYR A 672 1.68 -37.72 -21.51
CA TYR A 672 1.24 -38.79 -22.40
C TYR A 672 0.00 -39.42 -21.81
N ARG A 673 -1.15 -38.99 -22.28
CA ARG A 673 -2.45 -39.44 -21.78
C ARG A 673 -2.81 -40.84 -22.28
N ILE A 674 -3.14 -41.74 -21.34
CA ILE A 674 -3.69 -43.07 -21.64
C ILE A 674 -5.17 -43.09 -21.30
N ILE A 675 -6.01 -43.23 -22.32
CA ILE A 675 -7.49 -43.24 -22.20
C ILE A 675 -8.08 -44.17 -23.23
N ASN A 676 -9.11 -44.94 -22.87
CA ASN A 676 -9.92 -45.66 -23.82
C ASN A 676 -11.16 -44.85 -24.20
N LYS A 677 -11.16 -44.32 -25.42
CA LYS A 677 -12.28 -43.47 -25.92
C LYS A 677 -13.47 -44.27 -26.43
N ASN A 678 -13.34 -45.59 -26.55
CA ASN A 678 -14.40 -46.45 -27.07
C ASN A 678 -15.42 -46.84 -25.99
N VAL A 679 -15.19 -46.44 -24.75
CA VAL A 679 -16.07 -46.73 -23.63
C VAL A 679 -16.47 -45.40 -22.90
N CYS A 680 -17.38 -45.48 -21.92
CA CYS A 680 -17.73 -44.32 -21.12
C CYS A 680 -16.47 -43.68 -20.48
N HIS A 681 -16.33 -42.39 -20.56
CA HIS A 681 -15.23 -41.60 -19.95
C HIS A 681 -15.65 -40.15 -19.70
N GLY A 682 -14.81 -39.35 -19.02
CA GLY A 682 -15.01 -37.91 -18.84
C GLY A 682 -16.14 -37.55 -17.86
N CYS A 683 -16.39 -38.35 -16.83
CA CYS A 683 -17.44 -38.08 -15.86
C CYS A 683 -17.25 -36.74 -15.13
N PHE A 684 -16.00 -36.36 -14.83
CA PHE A 684 -15.68 -35.08 -14.20
C PHE A 684 -16.14 -33.86 -15.03
N ASN A 685 -16.12 -34.00 -16.34
CA ASN A 685 -16.48 -32.92 -17.28
C ASN A 685 -18.00 -32.81 -17.52
N ARG A 686 -18.78 -33.76 -17.01
CA ARG A 686 -20.24 -33.78 -17.14
C ARG A 686 -20.98 -33.63 -15.83
N HIS A 687 -20.45 -34.19 -14.75
CA HIS A 687 -21.12 -34.26 -13.45
C HIS A 687 -20.24 -33.64 -12.35
N ARG A 688 -20.87 -33.09 -11.31
CA ARG A 688 -20.18 -32.72 -10.09
C ARG A 688 -19.74 -33.96 -9.33
N LEU A 689 -18.44 -34.06 -8.98
CA LEU A 689 -17.95 -35.14 -8.14
C LEU A 689 -18.61 -35.10 -6.76
N ASN A 690 -19.23 -36.21 -6.36
CA ASN A 690 -19.65 -36.41 -4.98
C ASN A 690 -18.49 -36.99 -4.17
N ALA A 691 -17.80 -36.15 -3.42
CA ALA A 691 -16.61 -36.52 -2.64
C ALA A 691 -16.93 -37.49 -1.48
N SER A 692 -18.20 -37.60 -1.04
CA SER A 692 -18.62 -38.53 0.01
C SER A 692 -18.92 -39.93 -0.54
N ASP A 693 -19.03 -40.10 -1.85
CA ASP A 693 -19.28 -41.38 -2.53
C ASP A 693 -17.97 -41.95 -3.08
N TRP A 694 -17.31 -42.85 -2.35
CA TRP A 694 -16.07 -43.47 -2.77
C TRP A 694 -16.21 -44.18 -4.14
N ASN A 695 -17.34 -44.86 -4.37
CA ASN A 695 -17.65 -45.60 -5.58
C ASN A 695 -18.40 -44.76 -6.62
N TRP A 696 -18.23 -43.45 -6.60
CA TRP A 696 -18.89 -42.53 -7.51
C TRP A 696 -18.61 -42.89 -9.00
N CYS A 697 -19.63 -43.28 -9.70
CA CYS A 697 -19.67 -43.54 -11.12
C CYS A 697 -21.05 -43.16 -11.63
N PRO A 698 -21.29 -41.88 -11.97
CA PRO A 698 -22.65 -41.37 -12.13
C PRO A 698 -23.48 -42.05 -13.18
N ASP A 699 -22.84 -42.54 -14.27
CA ASP A 699 -23.56 -43.16 -15.38
C ASP A 699 -23.75 -44.69 -15.22
N HIS A 700 -22.85 -45.37 -14.47
CA HIS A 700 -22.79 -46.83 -14.43
C HIS A 700 -22.60 -47.43 -13.02
N LYS A 701 -22.86 -46.66 -11.94
CA LYS A 701 -22.77 -47.16 -10.56
C LYS A 701 -23.63 -48.45 -10.38
N ASN A 702 -23.07 -49.44 -9.72
CA ASN A 702 -23.71 -50.72 -9.41
C ASN A 702 -24.09 -51.54 -10.65
N THR A 703 -23.46 -51.31 -11.82
CA THR A 703 -23.61 -52.12 -13.02
C THR A 703 -22.29 -52.81 -13.38
N GLU A 704 -22.27 -53.75 -14.27
CA GLU A 704 -21.04 -54.38 -14.80
C GLU A 704 -20.11 -53.37 -15.46
N ARG A 705 -20.63 -52.28 -15.98
CA ARG A 705 -19.92 -51.21 -16.62
C ARG A 705 -19.28 -50.23 -15.64
N GLN A 706 -19.49 -50.40 -14.34
CA GLN A 706 -18.91 -49.49 -13.33
C GLN A 706 -17.39 -49.45 -13.47
N PHE A 707 -16.84 -48.23 -13.61
CA PHE A 707 -15.43 -47.93 -13.86
C PHE A 707 -14.86 -48.52 -15.14
N GLU A 708 -15.69 -48.85 -16.15
CA GLU A 708 -15.19 -49.38 -17.45
C GLU A 708 -14.13 -48.49 -18.09
N CYS A 709 -14.24 -47.16 -17.89
CA CYS A 709 -13.29 -46.15 -18.38
C CYS A 709 -11.83 -46.42 -18.00
N THR A 710 -11.59 -47.07 -16.88
CA THR A 710 -10.24 -47.43 -16.41
C THR A 710 -10.00 -48.93 -16.30
N LYS A 711 -11.04 -49.77 -16.19
CA LYS A 711 -10.92 -51.24 -16.28
C LYS A 711 -10.42 -51.68 -17.64
N THR A 712 -10.85 -51.03 -18.71
CA THR A 712 -10.53 -51.38 -20.08
C THR A 712 -9.19 -50.83 -20.59
N ILE A 713 -8.52 -50.00 -19.84
CA ILE A 713 -7.14 -49.61 -20.10
C ILE A 713 -6.27 -50.77 -19.67
N ASN A 714 -5.62 -51.44 -20.62
CA ASN A 714 -4.70 -52.56 -20.35
C ASN A 714 -3.26 -52.10 -20.22
N SER A 715 -2.42 -52.97 -19.67
CA SER A 715 -0.99 -52.68 -19.41
C SER A 715 -0.20 -52.39 -20.69
N ASN A 716 -0.53 -53.03 -21.81
CA ASN A 716 0.17 -52.83 -23.09
C ASN A 716 0.07 -51.38 -23.56
N MET A 717 -1.08 -50.73 -23.37
CA MET A 717 -1.25 -49.30 -23.71
C MET A 717 -0.25 -48.40 -22.95
N VAL A 718 0.07 -48.74 -21.71
CA VAL A 718 1.04 -48.03 -20.87
C VAL A 718 2.48 -48.44 -21.27
N ILE A 719 2.74 -49.73 -21.47
CA ILE A 719 4.03 -50.27 -21.87
C ILE A 719 4.49 -49.68 -23.22
N ASP A 720 3.61 -49.61 -24.19
CA ASP A 720 3.89 -48.97 -25.48
C ASP A 720 4.33 -47.53 -25.33
N GLN A 721 3.69 -46.80 -24.39
CA GLN A 721 4.06 -45.40 -24.12
C GLN A 721 5.40 -45.30 -23.36
N ILE A 722 5.70 -46.25 -22.46
CA ILE A 722 7.01 -46.35 -21.80
C ILE A 722 8.09 -46.51 -22.86
N ASN A 723 7.91 -47.43 -23.79
CA ASN A 723 8.85 -47.71 -24.89
C ASN A 723 9.11 -46.45 -25.74
N ARG A 724 8.06 -45.70 -26.09
CA ARG A 724 8.20 -44.44 -26.83
C ARG A 724 8.99 -43.38 -26.08
N ILE A 725 8.87 -43.31 -24.75
CA ILE A 725 9.63 -42.35 -23.92
C ILE A 725 11.11 -42.78 -23.86
N ILE A 726 11.38 -44.07 -23.68
CA ILE A 726 12.74 -44.60 -23.59
C ILE A 726 13.48 -44.47 -24.94
N GLN A 727 12.81 -44.71 -26.08
CA GLN A 727 13.39 -44.60 -27.42
C GLN A 727 13.67 -43.14 -27.84
N LYS A 728 13.01 -42.14 -27.24
CA LYS A 728 13.25 -40.72 -27.54
C LYS A 728 14.48 -40.14 -26.83
N LYS A 729 15.07 -40.87 -25.92
CA LYS A 729 16.33 -40.50 -25.23
C LYS A 729 17.53 -41.14 -25.92
#